data_f1c4bec957e8a3f673940c0d275275ab
#
_entry.id   f1c4bec957e8a3f673940c0d275275ab
#
_cell.length_a   1.000
_cell.length_b   1.000
_cell.length_c   1.000
_cell.angle_alpha   90.00
_cell.angle_beta   90.00
_cell.angle_gamma   90.00
#
_symmetry.space_group_name_H-M   'P 1'
#
loop_
_entity.id
_entity.type
_entity.pdbx_description
1 polymer ?
#
loop_
_entity_poly.entity_id
_entity_poly.type
_entity_poly.pdbx_seq_one_letter_code
_entity_poly.pdbx_strand_id
1 'polypeptide(L)'
;MTNELKGKVNYSVNGNIAILEVDNPPVNPLSSGVRAGLSEYIAKANNDESIEGIILTGAGRSFIAGADISEFGQKPDGPDLHTALKEIEFSKKPVLAAINGTALGGGLETALVCNYRMGTNKAIVGLPEVNLGLLPGAGGTQRLPRLIGPSQALKMMIAGTPMSAKKALQQGVIDAISENSLIDDAIAFLHEKIGLNLIEHPKVRDKNEKVLEARGDDNVLSEAKALAAKTRRGQFAPGQIIACVEAAINEDDFDVGMKKESEYFLECLVNPQREAMIHIFFGERAASKISDIPKETPLLPINSAGIVGSGTMGGGIAMNFANAGIPVLVLDQDEKNLERGMGVIEKNYQMMVDRGRMTQEQKDMVLGLITPTLSYEDLSDVDIAVEAVYENLELKQEIFKNLDAVTKDHAILASNTSGLDIDAIASSTKRPGKVVGTHFFSPANVMRLLEVVRGKDSSDETMATVMSIGKRMGKAAVVSLNAPGFIGNRMLAGYTYQANMLLLEGALPNQVDSALESFGMSMGPFRMMDLVGLDLGWRARKLANIETPLANKISDALCEQDRFGQKTSKGFYNYSEGSRAPNPAPENEAIYKEISSQNNIERREISDQEIIDRCILALVNEGARILEEGVAQRSGDMDIVYINGYGFPIWRGGPMFYANQLGLSEVINKMSAFSKLDENFWKPAPLLQKLADNSGAFGEAPALEERAQLLSFNKANMGGV
;
A
#
# COMPACT_ATOMS: atom_id res chain seq x y z
N MET A 1 8.64 1.65 -40.78
CA MET A 1 9.58 1.91 -39.69
C MET A 1 9.62 0.62 -38.89
N THR A 2 10.75 -0.09 -38.91
CA THR A 2 10.95 -1.23 -38.01
C THR A 2 10.95 -0.67 -36.59
N ASN A 3 9.95 -1.02 -35.77
CA ASN A 3 9.97 -0.67 -34.36
C ASN A 3 11.24 -1.31 -33.76
N GLU A 4 12.16 -0.50 -33.26
CA GLU A 4 13.26 -1.00 -32.45
C GLU A 4 12.66 -1.72 -31.22
N LEU A 5 13.03 -2.99 -31.05
CA LEU A 5 12.57 -3.78 -29.91
C LEU A 5 13.09 -3.14 -28.61
N LYS A 6 12.24 -3.03 -27.60
CA LYS A 6 12.56 -2.40 -26.32
C LYS A 6 13.50 -3.29 -25.49
N GLY A 7 14.63 -2.73 -25.04
CA GLY A 7 15.66 -3.44 -24.29
C GLY A 7 16.53 -4.35 -25.15
N LYS A 8 17.63 -4.83 -24.61
CA LYS A 8 18.59 -5.69 -25.30
C LYS A 8 19.27 -6.66 -24.34
N VAL A 9 19.96 -7.63 -24.87
CA VAL A 9 20.91 -8.50 -24.16
C VAL A 9 22.29 -8.27 -24.78
N ASN A 10 23.30 -8.07 -23.95
CA ASN A 10 24.69 -7.98 -24.37
C ASN A 10 25.30 -9.38 -24.30
N TYR A 11 26.07 -9.77 -25.29
CA TYR A 11 26.75 -11.06 -25.36
C TYR A 11 28.27 -10.86 -25.28
N SER A 12 28.91 -11.52 -24.34
CA SER A 12 30.37 -11.56 -24.22
C SER A 12 30.84 -12.96 -23.86
N VAL A 13 32.14 -13.20 -23.99
CA VAL A 13 32.76 -14.50 -23.67
C VAL A 13 33.95 -14.28 -22.75
N ASN A 14 34.06 -15.08 -21.70
CA ASN A 14 35.20 -15.12 -20.80
C ASN A 14 35.71 -16.57 -20.73
N GLY A 15 36.87 -16.84 -21.35
CA GLY A 15 37.37 -18.20 -21.54
C GLY A 15 36.42 -19.04 -22.41
N ASN A 16 35.87 -20.08 -21.83
CA ASN A 16 34.88 -20.99 -22.44
C ASN A 16 33.45 -20.75 -21.90
N ILE A 17 33.22 -19.63 -21.23
CA ILE A 17 31.90 -19.27 -20.67
C ILE A 17 31.31 -18.08 -21.43
N ALA A 18 30.09 -18.25 -21.95
CA ALA A 18 29.30 -17.18 -22.53
C ALA A 18 28.57 -16.41 -21.41
N ILE A 19 28.59 -15.08 -21.45
CA ILE A 19 27.92 -14.19 -20.50
C ILE A 19 26.85 -13.38 -21.24
N LEU A 20 25.59 -13.59 -20.85
CA LEU A 20 24.42 -12.91 -21.34
C LEU A 20 23.98 -11.88 -20.29
N GLU A 21 24.12 -10.60 -20.59
CA GLU A 21 23.77 -9.51 -19.70
C GLU A 21 22.52 -8.79 -20.20
N VAL A 22 21.41 -8.91 -19.45
CA VAL A 22 20.16 -8.19 -19.74
C VAL A 22 20.35 -6.70 -19.47
N ASP A 23 20.13 -5.85 -20.48
CA ASP A 23 20.30 -4.40 -20.40
C ASP A 23 19.02 -3.68 -20.85
N ASN A 24 18.17 -3.41 -19.88
CA ASN A 24 16.91 -2.69 -20.06
C ASN A 24 16.63 -1.82 -18.83
N PRO A 25 17.33 -0.67 -18.70
CA PRO A 25 17.21 0.19 -17.53
C PRO A 25 15.79 0.73 -17.35
N PRO A 26 15.36 1.04 -16.08
CA PRO A 26 16.20 1.03 -14.88
C PRO A 26 16.25 -0.30 -14.12
N VAL A 27 15.43 -1.30 -14.47
CA VAL A 27 15.22 -2.51 -13.64
C VAL A 27 15.19 -3.82 -14.45
N ASN A 28 15.58 -3.77 -15.72
CA ASN A 28 15.69 -4.92 -16.61
C ASN A 28 14.38 -5.75 -16.76
N PRO A 29 13.22 -5.15 -17.11
CA PRO A 29 12.02 -5.93 -17.38
C PRO A 29 12.20 -6.80 -18.65
N LEU A 30 11.50 -7.95 -18.69
CA LEU A 30 11.48 -8.90 -19.80
C LEU A 30 10.64 -8.38 -20.98
N SER A 31 11.05 -7.25 -21.56
CA SER A 31 10.43 -6.70 -22.76
C SER A 31 10.76 -7.49 -24.02
N SER A 32 10.15 -7.15 -25.14
CA SER A 32 10.29 -7.84 -26.43
C SER A 32 11.74 -8.02 -26.89
N GLY A 33 12.58 -6.96 -26.78
CA GLY A 33 13.97 -7.02 -27.15
C GLY A 33 14.83 -7.88 -26.23
N VAL A 34 14.50 -7.90 -24.92
CA VAL A 34 15.17 -8.79 -23.96
C VAL A 34 14.84 -10.25 -24.26
N ARG A 35 13.57 -10.60 -24.50
CA ARG A 35 13.18 -11.98 -24.84
C ARG A 35 13.81 -12.46 -26.15
N ALA A 36 13.82 -11.62 -27.18
CA ALA A 36 14.48 -11.89 -28.45
C ALA A 36 15.98 -12.11 -28.29
N GLY A 37 16.66 -11.24 -27.54
CA GLY A 37 18.10 -11.37 -27.27
C GLY A 37 18.45 -12.61 -26.45
N LEU A 38 17.62 -13.00 -25.47
CA LEU A 38 17.82 -14.27 -24.74
C LEU A 38 17.73 -15.46 -25.67
N SER A 39 16.69 -15.56 -26.50
CA SER A 39 16.54 -16.63 -27.49
C SER A 39 17.72 -16.69 -28.46
N GLU A 40 18.11 -15.55 -29.04
CA GLU A 40 19.22 -15.47 -29.99
C GLU A 40 20.54 -15.95 -29.40
N TYR A 41 20.88 -15.43 -28.19
CA TYR A 41 22.20 -15.68 -27.62
C TYR A 41 22.31 -17.04 -26.90
N ILE A 42 21.23 -17.62 -26.42
CA ILE A 42 21.20 -19.03 -25.98
C ILE A 42 21.46 -19.95 -27.19
N ALA A 43 20.79 -19.70 -28.32
CA ALA A 43 21.03 -20.47 -29.54
C ALA A 43 22.47 -20.31 -30.04
N LYS A 44 23.01 -19.09 -30.05
CA LYS A 44 24.40 -18.79 -30.42
C LYS A 44 25.39 -19.58 -29.55
N ALA A 45 25.25 -19.45 -28.20
CA ALA A 45 26.14 -20.16 -27.28
C ALA A 45 26.05 -21.69 -27.41
N ASN A 46 24.85 -22.23 -27.63
CA ASN A 46 24.65 -23.67 -27.85
C ASN A 46 25.32 -24.21 -29.10
N ASN A 47 25.48 -23.40 -30.15
CA ASN A 47 26.07 -23.75 -31.42
C ASN A 47 27.59 -23.49 -31.53
N ASP A 48 28.17 -22.79 -30.55
CA ASP A 48 29.60 -22.47 -30.49
C ASP A 48 30.34 -23.56 -29.69
N GLU A 49 31.13 -24.40 -30.35
CA GLU A 49 31.88 -25.50 -29.71
C GLU A 49 32.90 -25.05 -28.69
N SER A 50 33.36 -23.79 -28.74
CA SER A 50 34.30 -23.22 -27.77
C SER A 50 33.66 -22.86 -26.43
N ILE A 51 32.33 -22.77 -26.37
CA ILE A 51 31.58 -22.48 -25.18
C ILE A 51 31.17 -23.76 -24.44
N GLU A 52 31.42 -23.82 -23.14
CA GLU A 52 31.07 -24.99 -22.30
C GLU A 52 29.96 -24.67 -21.29
N GLY A 53 29.71 -23.40 -21.00
CA GLY A 53 28.68 -22.95 -20.06
C GLY A 53 28.18 -21.55 -20.34
N ILE A 54 27.05 -21.20 -19.76
CA ILE A 54 26.37 -19.92 -19.97
C ILE A 54 26.07 -19.28 -18.62
N ILE A 55 26.38 -18.00 -18.46
CA ILE A 55 25.98 -17.19 -17.32
C ILE A 55 24.97 -16.16 -17.81
N LEU A 56 23.82 -16.07 -17.13
CA LEU A 56 22.81 -15.05 -17.33
C LEU A 56 22.85 -14.07 -16.17
N THR A 57 22.99 -12.78 -16.46
CA THR A 57 23.04 -11.71 -15.43
C THR A 57 22.30 -10.46 -15.90
N GLY A 58 22.22 -9.41 -15.07
CA GLY A 58 21.61 -8.13 -15.41
C GLY A 58 22.59 -6.96 -15.31
N ALA A 59 22.44 -5.99 -16.20
CA ALA A 59 23.18 -4.73 -16.10
C ALA A 59 22.70 -3.88 -14.92
N GLY A 60 23.61 -3.13 -14.32
CA GLY A 60 23.30 -2.20 -13.24
C GLY A 60 22.94 -2.88 -11.91
N ARG A 61 21.81 -2.49 -11.29
CA ARG A 61 21.46 -2.88 -9.91
C ARG A 61 20.47 -4.05 -9.81
N SER A 62 19.90 -4.49 -10.91
CA SER A 62 18.86 -5.52 -10.95
C SER A 62 19.28 -6.65 -11.86
N PHE A 63 18.94 -7.86 -11.48
CA PHE A 63 18.95 -8.99 -12.39
C PHE A 63 17.85 -8.79 -13.43
N ILE A 64 16.62 -9.16 -13.09
CA ILE A 64 15.41 -8.95 -13.89
C ILE A 64 14.27 -8.71 -12.90
N ALA A 65 13.58 -7.56 -13.00
CA ALA A 65 12.54 -7.19 -12.04
C ALA A 65 11.12 -7.63 -12.43
N GLY A 66 11.00 -8.53 -13.40
CA GLY A 66 9.73 -9.11 -13.83
C GLY A 66 9.43 -8.94 -15.31
N ALA A 67 8.20 -9.30 -15.70
CA ALA A 67 7.67 -9.05 -17.03
C ALA A 67 7.44 -7.53 -17.25
N ASP A 68 7.46 -7.08 -18.49
CA ASP A 68 7.06 -5.70 -18.80
C ASP A 68 5.52 -5.58 -18.76
N ILE A 69 5.01 -5.02 -17.68
CA ILE A 69 3.57 -4.85 -17.44
C ILE A 69 2.91 -4.00 -18.56
N SER A 70 3.67 -3.12 -19.22
CA SER A 70 3.16 -2.29 -20.31
C SER A 70 2.81 -3.07 -21.55
N GLU A 71 3.34 -4.28 -21.71
CA GLU A 71 3.06 -5.18 -22.85
C GLU A 71 1.83 -6.09 -22.61
N PHE A 72 1.26 -6.11 -21.39
CA PHE A 72 0.11 -6.96 -21.09
C PHE A 72 -1.13 -6.53 -21.89
N GLY A 73 -1.73 -7.50 -22.61
CA GLY A 73 -2.89 -7.25 -23.47
C GLY A 73 -2.53 -6.74 -24.88
N GLN A 74 -1.24 -6.58 -25.18
CA GLN A 74 -0.76 -6.25 -26.52
C GLN A 74 -0.32 -7.53 -27.26
N LYS A 75 -0.33 -7.48 -28.60
CA LYS A 75 0.23 -8.56 -29.43
C LYS A 75 1.76 -8.56 -29.21
N PRO A 76 2.36 -9.69 -28.84
CA PRO A 76 3.80 -9.75 -28.62
C PRO A 76 4.58 -9.45 -29.90
N ASP A 77 5.59 -8.57 -29.81
CA ASP A 77 6.62 -8.43 -30.83
C ASP A 77 7.78 -9.38 -30.47
N GLY A 78 8.05 -10.38 -31.32
CA GLY A 78 9.08 -11.41 -31.08
C GLY A 78 8.60 -12.61 -30.26
N PRO A 79 9.53 -13.43 -29.71
CA PRO A 79 9.18 -14.62 -28.94
C PRO A 79 8.40 -14.26 -27.67
N ASP A 80 7.42 -15.09 -27.32
CA ASP A 80 6.77 -14.99 -26.03
C ASP A 80 7.71 -15.44 -24.88
N LEU A 81 7.32 -15.14 -23.65
CA LEU A 81 8.16 -15.44 -22.49
C LEU A 81 8.36 -16.95 -22.30
N HIS A 82 7.32 -17.76 -22.51
CA HIS A 82 7.43 -19.22 -22.35
C HIS A 82 8.42 -19.83 -23.34
N THR A 83 8.43 -19.35 -24.59
CA THR A 83 9.37 -19.78 -25.61
C THR A 83 10.81 -19.47 -25.18
N ALA A 84 11.09 -18.22 -24.80
CA ALA A 84 12.44 -17.83 -24.36
C ALA A 84 12.91 -18.62 -23.12
N LEU A 85 12.01 -18.83 -22.13
CA LEU A 85 12.33 -19.62 -20.93
C LEU A 85 12.56 -21.10 -21.24
N LYS A 86 11.79 -21.67 -22.17
CA LYS A 86 11.98 -23.06 -22.62
C LYS A 86 13.34 -23.26 -23.31
N GLU A 87 13.79 -22.30 -24.10
CA GLU A 87 15.11 -22.34 -24.74
C GLU A 87 16.26 -22.30 -23.73
N ILE A 88 16.13 -21.56 -22.65
CA ILE A 88 17.08 -21.55 -21.52
C ILE A 88 17.06 -22.91 -20.81
N GLU A 89 15.87 -23.43 -20.47
CA GLU A 89 15.69 -24.67 -19.68
C GLU A 89 16.24 -25.90 -20.43
N PHE A 90 16.12 -25.92 -21.77
CA PHE A 90 16.58 -26.98 -22.61
C PHE A 90 17.90 -26.67 -23.36
N SER A 91 18.66 -25.69 -22.84
CA SER A 91 20.00 -25.40 -23.33
C SER A 91 20.87 -26.69 -23.29
N LYS A 92 21.67 -26.90 -24.35
CA LYS A 92 22.62 -28.02 -24.42
C LYS A 92 23.79 -27.86 -23.44
N LYS A 93 24.00 -26.64 -22.95
CA LYS A 93 25.07 -26.27 -22.03
C LYS A 93 24.47 -25.78 -20.71
N PRO A 94 25.14 -26.04 -19.57
CA PRO A 94 24.63 -25.60 -18.30
C PRO A 94 24.50 -24.07 -18.24
N VAL A 95 23.37 -23.62 -17.74
CA VAL A 95 23.06 -22.20 -17.54
C VAL A 95 23.04 -21.88 -16.05
N LEU A 96 23.75 -20.82 -15.64
CA LEU A 96 23.75 -20.29 -14.28
C LEU A 96 23.17 -18.88 -14.27
N ALA A 97 22.13 -18.65 -13.45
CA ALA A 97 21.63 -17.32 -13.17
C ALA A 97 22.50 -16.64 -12.11
N ALA A 98 23.26 -15.61 -12.49
CA ALA A 98 24.06 -14.76 -11.61
C ALA A 98 23.26 -13.53 -11.20
N ILE A 99 22.60 -13.61 -10.04
CA ILE A 99 21.61 -12.64 -9.55
C ILE A 99 22.34 -11.50 -8.85
N ASN A 100 22.62 -10.42 -9.58
CA ASN A 100 23.34 -9.25 -9.08
C ASN A 100 22.50 -8.33 -8.17
N GLY A 101 21.18 -8.49 -8.16
CA GLY A 101 20.25 -7.66 -7.37
C GLY A 101 18.85 -8.24 -7.34
N THR A 102 17.88 -7.48 -7.82
CA THR A 102 16.46 -7.86 -7.78
C THR A 102 16.11 -8.89 -8.86
N ALA A 103 15.54 -10.04 -8.46
CA ALA A 103 14.96 -11.07 -9.32
C ALA A 103 13.51 -11.33 -8.88
N LEU A 104 12.54 -10.67 -9.50
CA LEU A 104 11.13 -10.72 -9.10
C LEU A 104 10.23 -11.19 -10.24
N GLY A 105 9.18 -11.93 -9.91
CA GLY A 105 8.20 -12.39 -10.89
C GLY A 105 8.87 -13.18 -12.01
N GLY A 106 8.59 -12.80 -13.26
CA GLY A 106 9.24 -13.38 -14.44
C GLY A 106 10.77 -13.42 -14.36
N GLY A 107 11.40 -12.52 -13.57
CA GLY A 107 12.85 -12.56 -13.34
C GLY A 107 13.28 -13.72 -12.45
N LEU A 108 12.53 -14.04 -11.41
CA LEU A 108 12.79 -15.27 -10.65
C LEU A 108 12.41 -16.50 -11.49
N GLU A 109 11.33 -16.45 -12.26
CA GLU A 109 10.95 -17.54 -13.17
C GLU A 109 12.06 -17.83 -14.20
N THR A 110 12.72 -16.78 -14.72
CA THR A 110 13.91 -16.91 -15.57
C THR A 110 15.08 -17.59 -14.84
N ALA A 111 15.30 -17.22 -13.57
CA ALA A 111 16.34 -17.90 -12.77
C ALA A 111 15.97 -19.37 -12.46
N LEU A 112 14.70 -19.69 -12.27
CA LEU A 112 14.22 -21.04 -11.98
C LEU A 112 14.34 -22.02 -13.17
N VAL A 113 14.39 -21.53 -14.40
CA VAL A 113 14.65 -22.37 -15.56
C VAL A 113 16.16 -22.66 -15.79
N CYS A 114 17.06 -21.87 -15.17
CA CYS A 114 18.48 -22.11 -15.17
C CYS A 114 18.82 -23.36 -14.33
N ASN A 115 19.91 -24.05 -14.69
CA ASN A 115 20.39 -25.21 -13.92
C ASN A 115 20.82 -24.81 -12.51
N TYR A 116 21.51 -23.67 -12.39
CA TYR A 116 22.07 -23.16 -11.15
C TYR A 116 21.73 -21.68 -10.95
N ARG A 117 21.74 -21.23 -9.69
CA ARG A 117 21.43 -19.85 -9.26
C ARG A 117 22.43 -19.40 -8.21
N MET A 118 23.12 -18.30 -8.45
CA MET A 118 24.02 -17.67 -7.50
C MET A 118 23.58 -16.22 -7.29
N GLY A 119 23.49 -15.74 -6.05
CA GLY A 119 23.13 -14.37 -5.73
C GLY A 119 24.25 -13.58 -5.09
N THR A 120 24.24 -12.25 -5.20
CA THR A 120 25.01 -11.40 -4.30
C THR A 120 24.36 -11.36 -2.90
N ASN A 121 25.09 -10.92 -1.87
CA ASN A 121 24.52 -10.70 -0.54
C ASN A 121 23.32 -9.72 -0.53
N LYS A 122 23.22 -8.84 -1.54
CA LYS A 122 22.14 -7.86 -1.71
C LYS A 122 21.02 -8.36 -2.60
N ALA A 123 21.10 -9.57 -3.13
CA ALA A 123 20.08 -10.11 -4.00
C ALA A 123 18.75 -10.30 -3.24
N ILE A 124 17.66 -10.02 -3.96
CA ILE A 124 16.29 -10.15 -3.48
C ILE A 124 15.53 -10.98 -4.52
N VAL A 125 14.88 -12.04 -4.08
CA VAL A 125 14.14 -12.95 -4.97
C VAL A 125 12.69 -13.12 -4.50
N GLY A 126 11.74 -13.26 -5.43
CA GLY A 126 10.34 -13.48 -5.06
C GLY A 126 9.37 -13.53 -6.24
N LEU A 127 8.16 -13.98 -5.96
CA LEU A 127 7.03 -14.02 -6.91
C LEU A 127 5.89 -13.13 -6.37
N PRO A 128 5.94 -11.79 -6.62
CA PRO A 128 5.00 -10.83 -6.06
C PRO A 128 3.75 -10.57 -6.91
N GLU A 129 3.45 -11.38 -7.91
CA GLU A 129 2.39 -11.19 -8.91
C GLU A 129 1.00 -11.00 -8.28
N VAL A 130 0.77 -11.62 -7.12
CA VAL A 130 -0.47 -11.47 -6.34
C VAL A 130 -0.78 -10.00 -5.99
N ASN A 131 0.26 -9.16 -5.86
CA ASN A 131 0.09 -7.71 -5.62
C ASN A 131 -0.44 -6.95 -6.85
N LEU A 132 -0.45 -7.59 -8.02
CA LEU A 132 -1.01 -7.08 -9.27
C LEU A 132 -2.32 -7.78 -9.65
N GLY A 133 -2.88 -8.61 -8.76
CA GLY A 133 -4.06 -9.43 -9.06
C GLY A 133 -3.79 -10.58 -10.03
N LEU A 134 -2.53 -10.98 -10.16
CA LEU A 134 -2.05 -12.05 -11.04
C LEU A 134 -1.43 -13.21 -10.22
N LEU A 135 -1.14 -14.29 -10.89
CA LEU A 135 -0.31 -15.38 -10.40
C LEU A 135 1.02 -15.42 -11.20
N PRO A 136 2.08 -16.09 -10.69
CA PRO A 136 3.28 -16.36 -11.48
C PRO A 136 2.92 -17.24 -12.68
N GLY A 137 3.01 -16.67 -13.89
CA GLY A 137 2.46 -17.29 -15.10
C GLY A 137 3.49 -17.81 -16.09
N ALA A 138 4.77 -17.91 -15.68
CA ALA A 138 5.84 -18.43 -16.52
C ALA A 138 6.57 -19.64 -15.90
N GLY A 139 5.81 -20.44 -15.14
CA GLY A 139 6.25 -21.67 -14.51
C GLY A 139 6.68 -21.53 -13.05
N GLY A 140 6.49 -20.36 -12.45
CA GLY A 140 6.82 -20.11 -11.06
C GLY A 140 6.00 -20.97 -10.10
N THR A 141 4.70 -21.14 -10.35
CA THR A 141 3.82 -21.98 -9.53
C THR A 141 4.13 -23.48 -9.66
N GLN A 142 4.83 -23.87 -10.70
CA GLN A 142 5.21 -25.27 -10.96
C GLN A 142 6.65 -25.58 -10.48
N ARG A 143 7.60 -24.64 -10.70
CA ARG A 143 9.02 -24.86 -10.35
C ARG A 143 9.33 -24.57 -8.90
N LEU A 144 8.79 -23.48 -8.33
CA LEU A 144 9.11 -23.11 -6.95
C LEU A 144 8.70 -24.17 -5.93
N PRO A 145 7.50 -24.80 -6.02
CA PRO A 145 7.10 -25.90 -5.11
C PRO A 145 8.03 -27.10 -5.19
N ARG A 146 8.57 -27.41 -6.37
CA ARG A 146 9.53 -28.50 -6.57
C ARG A 146 10.88 -28.20 -5.92
N LEU A 147 11.23 -26.92 -5.80
CA LEU A 147 12.51 -26.50 -5.24
C LEU A 147 12.49 -26.34 -3.72
N ILE A 148 11.44 -25.70 -3.16
CA ILE A 148 11.38 -25.38 -1.72
C ILE A 148 10.23 -26.05 -0.96
N GLY A 149 9.44 -26.86 -1.64
CA GLY A 149 8.23 -27.49 -1.12
C GLY A 149 6.97 -26.61 -1.26
N PRO A 150 5.79 -27.24 -1.44
CA PRO A 150 4.53 -26.53 -1.71
C PRO A 150 4.12 -25.54 -0.63
N SER A 151 4.24 -25.89 0.65
CA SER A 151 3.86 -25.01 1.78
C SER A 151 4.66 -23.69 1.78
N GLN A 152 5.99 -23.75 1.57
CA GLN A 152 6.83 -22.54 1.55
C GLN A 152 6.59 -21.72 0.28
N ALA A 153 6.40 -22.38 -0.86
CA ALA A 153 6.08 -21.74 -2.13
C ALA A 153 4.75 -20.97 -2.04
N LEU A 154 3.70 -21.60 -1.51
CA LEU A 154 2.39 -20.97 -1.28
C LEU A 154 2.51 -19.75 -0.35
N LYS A 155 3.26 -19.87 0.76
CA LYS A 155 3.49 -18.73 1.67
C LYS A 155 4.16 -17.55 0.96
N MET A 156 5.17 -17.79 0.11
CA MET A 156 5.84 -16.73 -0.65
C MET A 156 4.90 -16.09 -1.65
N MET A 157 4.21 -16.87 -2.48
CA MET A 157 3.36 -16.37 -3.56
C MET A 157 2.10 -15.66 -3.04
N ILE A 158 1.45 -16.18 -1.99
CA ILE A 158 0.28 -15.54 -1.36
C ILE A 158 0.68 -14.26 -0.63
N ALA A 159 1.82 -14.25 0.09
CA ALA A 159 2.30 -13.04 0.73
C ALA A 159 2.72 -11.97 -0.29
N GLY A 160 3.22 -12.38 -1.45
CA GLY A 160 3.79 -11.48 -2.45
C GLY A 160 4.98 -10.68 -1.93
N THR A 161 5.69 -11.22 -0.94
CA THR A 161 6.80 -10.54 -0.28
C THR A 161 8.11 -11.23 -0.68
N PRO A 162 9.06 -10.50 -1.26
CA PRO A 162 10.36 -11.03 -1.61
C PRO A 162 11.19 -11.44 -0.40
N MET A 163 12.16 -12.29 -0.61
CA MET A 163 13.12 -12.71 0.42
C MET A 163 14.55 -12.29 0.08
N SER A 164 15.38 -12.13 1.13
CA SER A 164 16.81 -11.83 0.98
C SER A 164 17.60 -13.04 0.47
N ALA A 165 18.78 -12.80 -0.10
CA ALA A 165 19.70 -13.83 -0.55
C ALA A 165 19.99 -14.88 0.52
N LYS A 166 20.24 -14.46 1.76
CA LYS A 166 20.51 -15.37 2.90
C LYS A 166 19.35 -16.35 3.13
N LYS A 167 18.11 -15.83 3.14
CA LYS A 167 16.91 -16.66 3.30
C LYS A 167 16.68 -17.55 2.09
N ALA A 168 16.94 -17.04 0.87
CA ALA A 168 16.83 -17.78 -0.37
C ALA A 168 17.80 -18.97 -0.42
N LEU A 169 19.04 -18.78 0.04
CA LEU A 169 20.03 -19.86 0.21
C LEU A 169 19.57 -20.90 1.22
N GLN A 170 19.13 -20.45 2.41
CA GLN A 170 18.63 -21.35 3.46
C GLN A 170 17.45 -22.22 3.03
N GLN A 171 16.58 -21.68 2.16
CA GLN A 171 15.41 -22.39 1.65
C GLN A 171 15.71 -23.19 0.37
N GLY A 172 16.87 -22.99 -0.26
CA GLY A 172 17.27 -23.67 -1.49
C GLY A 172 16.70 -23.05 -2.76
N VAL A 173 16.25 -21.77 -2.72
CA VAL A 173 15.87 -21.02 -3.93
C VAL A 173 17.12 -20.68 -4.76
N ILE A 174 18.23 -20.35 -4.11
CA ILE A 174 19.55 -20.16 -4.73
C ILE A 174 20.54 -21.20 -4.19
N ASP A 175 21.55 -21.53 -5.00
CA ASP A 175 22.53 -22.57 -4.70
C ASP A 175 23.76 -22.02 -3.96
N ALA A 176 24.09 -20.73 -4.16
CA ALA A 176 25.24 -20.07 -3.54
C ALA A 176 25.05 -18.56 -3.41
N ILE A 177 25.87 -17.94 -2.52
CA ILE A 177 26.02 -16.48 -2.43
C ILE A 177 27.47 -16.16 -2.81
N SER A 178 27.65 -15.22 -3.75
CA SER A 178 28.96 -14.69 -4.12
C SER A 178 29.55 -13.86 -3.00
N GLU A 179 30.81 -14.09 -2.70
CA GLU A 179 31.55 -13.37 -1.64
C GLU A 179 32.41 -12.23 -2.20
N ASN A 180 32.78 -12.30 -3.49
CA ASN A 180 33.68 -11.35 -4.15
C ASN A 180 33.03 -10.73 -5.39
N SER A 181 33.58 -11.06 -6.59
CA SER A 181 33.01 -10.68 -7.87
C SER A 181 31.99 -11.71 -8.30
N LEU A 182 30.72 -11.30 -8.49
CA LEU A 182 29.66 -12.24 -8.86
C LEU A 182 29.98 -13.02 -10.13
N ILE A 183 30.55 -12.37 -11.13
CA ILE A 183 30.85 -13.04 -12.42
C ILE A 183 32.01 -14.01 -12.27
N ASP A 184 33.08 -13.63 -11.55
CA ASP A 184 34.23 -14.52 -11.34
C ASP A 184 33.86 -15.73 -10.48
N ASP A 185 33.08 -15.52 -9.41
CA ASP A 185 32.56 -16.59 -8.56
C ASP A 185 31.60 -17.50 -9.34
N ALA A 186 30.76 -16.95 -10.23
CA ALA A 186 29.85 -17.70 -11.09
C ALA A 186 30.61 -18.55 -12.13
N ILE A 187 31.68 -18.01 -12.72
CA ILE A 187 32.55 -18.74 -13.63
C ILE A 187 33.22 -19.92 -12.91
N ALA A 188 33.81 -19.67 -11.74
CA ALA A 188 34.45 -20.70 -10.93
C ALA A 188 33.46 -21.80 -10.51
N PHE A 189 32.25 -21.42 -10.06
CA PHE A 189 31.18 -22.34 -9.73
C PHE A 189 30.74 -23.18 -10.93
N LEU A 190 30.58 -22.57 -12.10
CA LEU A 190 30.13 -23.26 -13.31
C LEU A 190 31.20 -24.22 -13.81
N HIS A 191 32.49 -23.86 -13.75
CA HIS A 191 33.61 -24.78 -14.06
C HIS A 191 33.62 -25.98 -13.11
N GLU A 192 33.37 -25.80 -11.84
CA GLU A 192 33.22 -26.92 -10.88
C GLU A 192 32.10 -27.87 -11.34
N LYS A 193 30.93 -27.32 -11.72
CA LYS A 193 29.77 -28.14 -12.15
C LYS A 193 30.01 -28.83 -13.48
N ILE A 194 30.69 -28.20 -14.43
CA ILE A 194 31.11 -28.81 -15.71
C ILE A 194 32.11 -29.95 -15.45
N GLY A 195 33.07 -29.75 -14.55
CA GLY A 195 34.06 -30.74 -14.16
C GLY A 195 33.47 -32.03 -13.56
N LEU A 196 32.20 -32.02 -13.13
CA LEU A 196 31.51 -33.24 -12.67
C LEU A 196 31.14 -34.18 -13.81
N ASN A 197 31.28 -33.76 -15.09
CA ASN A 197 30.98 -34.53 -16.29
C ASN A 197 29.59 -35.19 -16.25
N LEU A 198 28.58 -34.44 -15.78
CA LEU A 198 27.19 -34.91 -15.72
C LEU A 198 26.66 -35.09 -17.14
N ILE A 199 25.94 -36.18 -17.40
CA ILE A 199 25.27 -36.45 -18.69
C ILE A 199 24.25 -35.37 -18.94
N GLU A 200 23.48 -34.97 -17.88
CA GLU A 200 22.56 -33.85 -17.89
C GLU A 200 22.69 -33.03 -16.60
N HIS A 201 22.67 -31.70 -16.72
CA HIS A 201 22.62 -30.82 -15.59
C HIS A 201 21.19 -30.75 -15.02
N PRO A 202 21.03 -30.59 -13.66
CA PRO A 202 19.74 -30.68 -13.02
C PRO A 202 18.81 -29.57 -13.51
N LYS A 203 17.58 -29.92 -13.86
CA LYS A 203 16.49 -28.98 -14.14
C LYS A 203 15.50 -28.96 -12.96
N VAL A 204 14.98 -27.79 -12.60
CA VAL A 204 14.04 -27.68 -11.49
C VAL A 204 12.75 -28.43 -11.78
N ARG A 205 12.29 -28.46 -13.03
CA ARG A 205 11.08 -29.18 -13.45
C ARG A 205 11.09 -30.68 -13.15
N ASP A 206 12.28 -31.28 -13.07
CA ASP A 206 12.44 -32.71 -12.86
C ASP A 206 12.54 -33.10 -11.37
N LYS A 207 12.63 -32.12 -10.46
CA LYS A 207 12.73 -32.34 -9.01
C LYS A 207 11.35 -32.54 -8.38
N ASN A 208 10.87 -33.78 -8.37
CA ASN A 208 9.51 -34.08 -7.93
C ASN A 208 9.40 -34.47 -6.45
N GLU A 209 10.52 -34.71 -5.75
CA GLU A 209 10.54 -35.25 -4.39
C GLU A 209 9.62 -34.50 -3.44
N LYS A 210 9.78 -33.15 -3.36
CA LYS A 210 9.03 -32.29 -2.42
C LYS A 210 7.53 -32.16 -2.74
N VAL A 211 7.15 -32.25 -4.00
CA VAL A 211 5.74 -32.21 -4.40
C VAL A 211 5.08 -33.58 -4.16
N LEU A 212 5.82 -34.67 -4.38
CA LEU A 212 5.36 -36.02 -4.08
C LEU A 212 5.21 -36.26 -2.55
N GLU A 213 6.14 -35.73 -1.74
CA GLU A 213 6.03 -35.75 -0.27
C GLU A 213 4.78 -35.05 0.25
N ALA A 214 4.33 -33.99 -0.44
CA ALA A 214 3.13 -33.22 -0.09
C ALA A 214 1.83 -33.86 -0.61
N ARG A 215 1.92 -34.86 -1.49
CA ARG A 215 0.73 -35.50 -2.08
C ARG A 215 -0.05 -36.27 -1.00
N GLY A 216 -1.34 -35.94 -0.86
CA GLY A 216 -2.21 -36.53 0.15
C GLY A 216 -2.14 -35.82 1.52
N ASP A 217 -1.35 -34.75 1.68
CA ASP A 217 -1.38 -33.91 2.86
C ASP A 217 -2.34 -32.71 2.67
N ASP A 218 -3.58 -32.89 3.09
CA ASP A 218 -4.63 -31.86 3.02
C ASP A 218 -4.29 -30.58 3.79
N ASN A 219 -3.34 -30.62 4.74
CA ASN A 219 -2.98 -29.45 5.54
C ASN A 219 -2.28 -28.38 4.69
N VAL A 220 -1.49 -28.76 3.69
CA VAL A 220 -0.77 -27.82 2.84
C VAL A 220 -1.70 -26.83 2.16
N LEU A 221 -2.77 -27.32 1.56
CA LEU A 221 -3.75 -26.48 0.86
C LEU A 221 -4.71 -25.77 1.83
N SER A 222 -5.09 -26.42 2.94
CA SER A 222 -5.99 -25.82 3.93
C SER A 222 -5.32 -24.64 4.67
N GLU A 223 -4.03 -24.76 5.05
CA GLU A 223 -3.26 -23.66 5.62
C GLU A 223 -3.12 -22.50 4.64
N ALA A 224 -2.88 -22.79 3.36
CA ALA A 224 -2.78 -21.77 2.33
C ALA A 224 -4.10 -21.02 2.12
N LYS A 225 -5.24 -21.74 2.11
CA LYS A 225 -6.58 -21.15 2.05
C LYS A 225 -6.85 -20.26 3.26
N ALA A 226 -6.50 -20.72 4.47
CA ALA A 226 -6.61 -19.93 5.70
C ALA A 226 -5.73 -18.66 5.67
N LEU A 227 -4.50 -18.78 5.18
CA LEU A 227 -3.60 -17.65 5.00
C LEU A 227 -4.17 -16.63 4.01
N ALA A 228 -4.67 -17.08 2.86
CA ALA A 228 -5.28 -16.23 1.84
C ALA A 228 -6.53 -15.53 2.40
N ALA A 229 -7.42 -16.23 3.08
CA ALA A 229 -8.61 -15.66 3.70
C ALA A 229 -8.28 -14.58 4.75
N LYS A 230 -7.18 -14.78 5.49
CA LYS A 230 -6.72 -13.84 6.52
C LYS A 230 -6.02 -12.60 5.94
N THR A 231 -5.18 -12.77 4.90
CA THR A 231 -4.26 -11.72 4.43
C THR A 231 -4.66 -11.11 3.09
N ARG A 232 -5.52 -11.78 2.31
CA ARG A 232 -5.90 -11.43 0.93
C ARG A 232 -7.41 -11.51 0.72
N ARG A 233 -8.18 -11.18 1.76
CA ARG A 233 -9.65 -11.26 1.75
C ARG A 233 -10.24 -10.62 0.50
N GLY A 234 -11.09 -11.35 -0.23
CA GLY A 234 -11.80 -10.88 -1.43
C GLY A 234 -10.97 -10.83 -2.71
N GLN A 235 -9.65 -11.14 -2.65
CA GLN A 235 -8.81 -11.20 -3.84
C GLN A 235 -8.99 -12.53 -4.57
N PHE A 236 -9.00 -12.50 -5.91
CA PHE A 236 -9.18 -13.65 -6.78
C PHE A 236 -7.90 -14.47 -6.97
N ALA A 237 -6.79 -13.80 -7.27
CA ALA A 237 -5.52 -14.44 -7.62
C ALA A 237 -4.97 -15.45 -6.57
N PRO A 238 -5.11 -15.24 -5.23
CA PRO A 238 -4.65 -16.22 -4.26
C PRO A 238 -5.29 -17.60 -4.41
N GLY A 239 -6.59 -17.65 -4.78
CA GLY A 239 -7.27 -18.91 -5.06
C GLY A 239 -6.67 -19.65 -6.25
N GLN A 240 -6.33 -18.91 -7.30
CA GLN A 240 -5.72 -19.45 -8.51
C GLN A 240 -4.27 -19.92 -8.28
N ILE A 241 -3.50 -19.19 -7.44
CA ILE A 241 -2.17 -19.64 -6.99
C ILE A 241 -2.25 -20.99 -6.27
N ILE A 242 -3.24 -21.14 -5.37
CA ILE A 242 -3.44 -22.40 -4.64
C ILE A 242 -3.79 -23.53 -5.61
N ALA A 243 -4.68 -23.30 -6.58
CA ALA A 243 -5.05 -24.28 -7.59
C ALA A 243 -3.88 -24.70 -8.49
N CYS A 244 -2.99 -23.75 -8.86
CA CYS A 244 -1.77 -24.06 -9.61
C CYS A 244 -0.82 -24.96 -8.81
N VAL A 245 -0.63 -24.69 -7.52
CA VAL A 245 0.25 -25.51 -6.68
C VAL A 245 -0.38 -26.88 -6.38
N GLU A 246 -1.70 -26.93 -6.24
CA GLU A 246 -2.45 -28.20 -6.16
C GLU A 246 -2.22 -29.06 -7.41
N ALA A 247 -2.19 -28.44 -8.61
CA ALA A 247 -1.82 -29.13 -9.84
C ALA A 247 -0.36 -29.61 -9.81
N ALA A 248 0.58 -28.79 -9.30
CA ALA A 248 1.98 -29.22 -9.15
C ALA A 248 2.18 -30.42 -8.22
N ILE A 249 1.30 -30.59 -7.22
CA ILE A 249 1.31 -31.73 -6.28
C ILE A 249 0.71 -32.98 -6.92
N ASN A 250 -0.40 -32.84 -7.63
CA ASN A 250 -1.25 -33.97 -8.03
C ASN A 250 -0.97 -34.49 -9.45
N GLU A 251 -0.44 -33.64 -10.35
CA GLU A 251 -0.14 -34.05 -11.71
C GLU A 251 1.26 -34.67 -11.79
N ASP A 252 1.36 -35.83 -12.42
CA ASP A 252 2.63 -36.50 -12.63
C ASP A 252 3.44 -35.86 -13.77
N ASP A 253 2.75 -35.28 -14.75
CA ASP A 253 3.36 -34.57 -15.88
C ASP A 253 3.46 -33.09 -15.59
N PHE A 254 4.68 -32.57 -15.58
CA PHE A 254 4.98 -31.15 -15.40
C PHE A 254 4.24 -30.25 -16.41
N ASP A 255 4.14 -30.69 -17.68
CA ASP A 255 3.53 -29.87 -18.73
C ASP A 255 2.01 -29.78 -18.60
N VAL A 256 1.35 -30.76 -17.96
CA VAL A 256 -0.06 -30.63 -17.53
C VAL A 256 -0.21 -29.55 -16.46
N GLY A 257 0.69 -29.50 -15.50
CA GLY A 257 0.72 -28.43 -14.50
C GLY A 257 0.92 -27.04 -15.13
N MET A 258 1.84 -26.91 -16.09
CA MET A 258 2.08 -25.68 -16.85
C MET A 258 0.84 -25.24 -17.65
N LYS A 259 0.12 -26.18 -18.25
CA LYS A 259 -1.14 -25.86 -18.94
C LYS A 259 -2.18 -25.30 -18.01
N LYS A 260 -2.38 -25.91 -16.84
CA LYS A 260 -3.30 -25.39 -15.80
C LYS A 260 -2.88 -24.01 -15.29
N GLU A 261 -1.57 -23.79 -15.06
CA GLU A 261 -1.06 -22.46 -14.71
C GLU A 261 -1.45 -21.42 -15.77
N SER A 262 -1.28 -21.72 -17.05
CA SER A 262 -1.65 -20.82 -18.13
C SER A 262 -3.15 -20.54 -18.19
N GLU A 263 -4.00 -21.55 -17.96
CA GLU A 263 -5.46 -21.39 -17.90
C GLU A 263 -5.85 -20.45 -16.75
N TYR A 264 -5.37 -20.69 -15.55
CA TYR A 264 -5.64 -19.84 -14.37
C TYR A 264 -5.01 -18.43 -14.49
N PHE A 265 -3.87 -18.29 -15.16
CA PHE A 265 -3.28 -16.99 -15.45
C PHE A 265 -4.20 -16.16 -16.36
N LEU A 266 -4.79 -16.76 -17.40
CA LEU A 266 -5.74 -16.10 -18.29
C LEU A 266 -6.99 -15.65 -17.53
N GLU A 267 -7.49 -16.45 -16.58
CA GLU A 267 -8.61 -16.04 -15.72
C GLU A 267 -8.25 -14.81 -14.87
N CYS A 268 -7.04 -14.77 -14.28
CA CYS A 268 -6.55 -13.59 -13.58
C CYS A 268 -6.40 -12.40 -14.52
N LEU A 269 -5.92 -12.63 -15.75
CA LEU A 269 -5.65 -11.57 -16.73
C LEU A 269 -6.92 -10.80 -17.13
N VAL A 270 -8.06 -11.49 -17.24
CA VAL A 270 -9.36 -10.88 -17.60
C VAL A 270 -10.16 -10.44 -16.37
N ASN A 271 -9.73 -10.75 -15.17
CA ASN A 271 -10.44 -10.36 -13.95
C ASN A 271 -10.29 -8.86 -13.69
N PRO A 272 -11.38 -8.12 -13.40
CA PRO A 272 -11.33 -6.68 -13.13
C PRO A 272 -10.41 -6.28 -11.98
N GLN A 273 -10.17 -7.17 -11.03
CA GLN A 273 -9.26 -6.92 -9.90
C GLN A 273 -7.82 -6.64 -10.34
N ARG A 274 -7.40 -7.21 -11.46
CA ARG A 274 -6.06 -6.94 -12.03
C ARG A 274 -5.90 -5.45 -12.35
N GLU A 275 -6.87 -4.85 -13.05
CA GLU A 275 -6.80 -3.43 -13.43
C GLU A 275 -6.78 -2.53 -12.20
N ALA A 276 -7.61 -2.85 -11.21
CA ALA A 276 -7.66 -2.15 -9.93
C ALA A 276 -6.30 -2.21 -9.20
N MET A 277 -5.70 -3.39 -9.11
CA MET A 277 -4.44 -3.57 -8.40
C MET A 277 -3.25 -2.99 -9.16
N ILE A 278 -3.25 -3.04 -10.49
CA ILE A 278 -2.26 -2.34 -11.32
C ILE A 278 -2.40 -0.81 -11.17
N HIS A 279 -3.64 -0.28 -11.15
CA HIS A 279 -3.88 1.14 -10.86
C HIS A 279 -3.22 1.57 -9.55
N ILE A 280 -3.40 0.80 -8.46
CA ILE A 280 -2.80 1.10 -7.17
C ILE A 280 -1.27 0.99 -7.20
N PHE A 281 -0.73 -0.03 -7.86
CA PHE A 281 0.72 -0.20 -8.00
C PHE A 281 1.40 1.00 -8.66
N PHE A 282 0.80 1.57 -9.70
CA PHE A 282 1.30 2.79 -10.34
C PHE A 282 0.90 4.05 -9.56
N GLY A 283 -0.28 4.05 -8.94
CA GLY A 283 -0.80 5.14 -8.12
C GLY A 283 0.10 5.47 -6.94
N GLU A 284 0.60 4.47 -6.19
CA GLU A 284 1.57 4.71 -5.10
C GLU A 284 2.85 5.40 -5.60
N ARG A 285 3.31 5.07 -6.80
CA ARG A 285 4.48 5.72 -7.40
C ARG A 285 4.17 7.13 -7.89
N ALA A 286 2.97 7.35 -8.41
CA ALA A 286 2.53 8.67 -8.85
C ALA A 286 2.29 9.59 -7.65
N ALA A 287 1.66 9.12 -6.58
CA ALA A 287 1.38 9.88 -5.36
C ALA A 287 2.65 10.44 -4.70
N SER A 288 3.78 9.74 -4.86
CA SER A 288 5.08 10.21 -4.35
C SER A 288 5.67 11.40 -5.12
N LYS A 289 5.05 11.81 -6.24
CA LYS A 289 5.49 12.95 -7.08
C LYS A 289 4.58 14.15 -6.85
N ILE A 290 5.17 15.31 -6.65
CA ILE A 290 4.46 16.58 -6.56
C ILE A 290 4.45 17.20 -7.96
N SER A 291 3.27 17.50 -8.50
CA SER A 291 3.11 17.84 -9.92
C SER A 291 3.83 19.13 -10.32
N ASP A 292 3.90 20.11 -9.41
CA ASP A 292 4.46 21.44 -9.64
C ASP A 292 5.85 21.62 -9.02
N ILE A 293 6.44 20.57 -8.44
CA ILE A 293 7.81 20.62 -7.88
C ILE A 293 8.74 19.76 -8.75
N PRO A 294 9.83 20.36 -9.30
CA PRO A 294 10.82 19.62 -10.07
C PRO A 294 11.44 18.47 -9.27
N LYS A 295 11.70 17.35 -9.95
CA LYS A 295 12.33 16.16 -9.33
C LYS A 295 13.73 16.45 -8.77
N GLU A 296 14.41 17.43 -9.35
CA GLU A 296 15.75 17.86 -9.00
C GLU A 296 15.78 18.85 -7.83
N THR A 297 14.62 19.21 -7.25
CA THR A 297 14.54 20.08 -6.08
C THR A 297 15.42 19.54 -4.96
N PRO A 298 16.34 20.36 -4.41
CA PRO A 298 17.23 19.93 -3.35
C PRO A 298 16.47 19.47 -2.12
N LEU A 299 16.93 18.38 -1.54
CA LEU A 299 16.37 17.88 -0.27
C LEU A 299 17.18 18.46 0.91
N LEU A 300 16.48 18.88 1.94
CA LEU A 300 17.11 19.25 3.22
C LEU A 300 17.66 17.98 3.90
N PRO A 301 18.86 18.03 4.49
CA PRO A 301 19.38 16.89 5.23
C PRO A 301 18.56 16.66 6.51
N ILE A 302 18.07 15.43 6.70
CA ILE A 302 17.36 15.02 7.91
C ILE A 302 18.14 13.90 8.58
N ASN A 303 18.94 14.27 9.57
CA ASN A 303 19.79 13.38 10.35
C ASN A 303 19.27 13.17 11.78
N SER A 304 18.38 14.06 12.26
CA SER A 304 17.79 13.99 13.60
C SER A 304 16.37 14.52 13.59
N ALA A 305 15.51 13.98 14.44
CA ALA A 305 14.12 14.36 14.58
C ALA A 305 13.76 14.68 16.04
N GLY A 306 12.82 15.61 16.24
CA GLY A 306 12.17 15.87 17.52
C GLY A 306 10.67 15.56 17.42
N ILE A 307 10.12 14.94 18.45
CA ILE A 307 8.67 14.69 18.54
C ILE A 307 8.15 15.37 19.81
N VAL A 308 7.16 16.23 19.66
CA VAL A 308 6.48 16.90 20.79
C VAL A 308 5.18 16.19 21.09
N GLY A 309 5.11 15.56 22.25
CA GLY A 309 4.03 14.69 22.71
C GLY A 309 4.41 13.20 22.65
N SER A 310 4.35 12.52 23.78
CA SER A 310 4.69 11.10 23.96
C SER A 310 3.47 10.16 23.89
N GLY A 311 2.30 10.69 23.51
CA GLY A 311 1.06 9.92 23.38
C GLY A 311 1.11 8.87 22.26
N THR A 312 -0.05 8.24 22.00
CA THR A 312 -0.20 7.18 20.99
C THR A 312 0.37 7.58 19.62
N MET A 313 0.07 8.81 19.17
CA MET A 313 0.55 9.29 17.87
C MET A 313 2.04 9.61 17.91
N GLY A 314 2.48 10.42 18.87
CA GLY A 314 3.89 10.81 18.97
C GLY A 314 4.83 9.62 19.16
N GLY A 315 4.46 8.67 20.03
CA GLY A 315 5.23 7.42 20.18
C GLY A 315 5.31 6.61 18.89
N GLY A 316 4.20 6.48 18.15
CA GLY A 316 4.19 5.80 16.86
C GLY A 316 5.00 6.52 15.77
N ILE A 317 4.99 7.87 15.77
CA ILE A 317 5.81 8.69 14.85
C ILE A 317 7.29 8.54 15.18
N ALA A 318 7.67 8.57 16.47
CA ALA A 318 9.04 8.33 16.92
C ALA A 318 9.56 6.97 16.43
N MET A 319 8.74 5.92 16.54
CA MET A 319 9.09 4.59 16.01
C MET A 319 9.34 4.62 14.49
N ASN A 320 8.59 5.41 13.71
CA ASN A 320 8.80 5.51 12.26
C ASN A 320 10.17 6.14 11.92
N PHE A 321 10.57 7.20 12.62
CA PHE A 321 11.89 7.82 12.44
C PHE A 321 13.01 6.85 12.86
N ALA A 322 12.90 6.22 14.03
CA ALA A 322 13.90 5.25 14.51
C ALA A 322 14.04 4.05 13.54
N ASN A 323 12.93 3.51 13.03
CA ASN A 323 12.94 2.44 12.03
C ASN A 323 13.57 2.88 10.69
N ALA A 324 13.53 4.16 10.37
CA ALA A 324 14.24 4.75 9.23
C ALA A 324 15.73 5.05 9.53
N GLY A 325 16.23 4.69 10.73
CA GLY A 325 17.60 4.91 11.16
C GLY A 325 17.91 6.38 11.48
N ILE A 326 16.89 7.16 11.91
CA ILE A 326 17.03 8.57 12.30
C ILE A 326 16.91 8.67 13.81
N PRO A 327 17.92 9.22 14.52
CA PRO A 327 17.84 9.53 15.96
C PRO A 327 16.65 10.46 16.27
N VAL A 328 15.96 10.19 17.37
CA VAL A 328 14.71 10.87 17.74
C VAL A 328 14.76 11.31 19.19
N LEU A 329 14.47 12.59 19.44
CA LEU A 329 14.17 13.13 20.76
C LEU A 329 12.64 13.17 20.94
N VAL A 330 12.14 12.60 22.04
CA VAL A 330 10.71 12.63 22.38
C VAL A 330 10.51 13.54 23.57
N LEU A 331 9.89 14.68 23.34
CA LEU A 331 9.58 15.68 24.33
C LEU A 331 8.15 15.53 24.86
N ASP A 332 7.97 15.53 26.16
CA ASP A 332 6.67 15.73 26.80
C ASP A 332 6.83 16.72 27.98
N GLN A 333 5.75 17.37 28.40
CA GLN A 333 5.76 18.33 29.50
C GLN A 333 5.79 17.65 30.87
N ASP A 334 5.35 16.39 30.93
CA ASP A 334 5.15 15.63 32.16
C ASP A 334 5.97 14.34 32.11
N GLU A 335 6.85 14.15 33.10
CA GLU A 335 7.74 13.00 33.21
C GLU A 335 6.95 11.67 33.21
N LYS A 336 5.82 11.62 33.92
CA LYS A 336 4.98 10.42 34.00
C LYS A 336 4.32 10.08 32.66
N ASN A 337 3.93 11.10 31.89
CA ASN A 337 3.42 10.88 30.54
C ASN A 337 4.54 10.37 29.62
N LEU A 338 5.73 10.94 29.74
CA LEU A 338 6.91 10.55 28.98
C LEU A 338 7.30 9.09 29.27
N GLU A 339 7.41 8.71 30.55
CA GLU A 339 7.69 7.33 30.96
C GLU A 339 6.66 6.34 30.41
N ARG A 340 5.35 6.69 30.52
CA ARG A 340 4.29 5.86 29.97
C ARG A 340 4.40 5.72 28.45
N GLY A 341 4.71 6.80 27.73
CA GLY A 341 4.90 6.81 26.27
C GLY A 341 6.08 5.92 25.86
N MET A 342 7.21 6.05 26.53
CA MET A 342 8.39 5.21 26.28
C MET A 342 8.10 3.73 26.56
N GLY A 343 7.37 3.43 27.65
CA GLY A 343 6.93 2.05 27.94
C GLY A 343 6.03 1.44 26.87
N VAL A 344 5.17 2.26 26.22
CA VAL A 344 4.34 1.80 25.08
C VAL A 344 5.22 1.50 23.87
N ILE A 345 6.21 2.34 23.56
CA ILE A 345 7.15 2.13 22.45
C ILE A 345 7.91 0.80 22.67
N GLU A 346 8.48 0.61 23.85
CA GLU A 346 9.21 -0.63 24.18
C GLU A 346 8.31 -1.88 24.06
N LYS A 347 7.08 -1.82 24.58
CA LYS A 347 6.11 -2.91 24.47
C LYS A 347 5.77 -3.23 23.01
N ASN A 348 5.65 -2.22 22.16
CA ASN A 348 5.37 -2.42 20.74
C ASN A 348 6.52 -3.16 20.05
N TYR A 349 7.76 -2.78 20.32
CA TYR A 349 8.93 -3.49 19.77
C TYR A 349 9.07 -4.91 20.36
N GLN A 350 8.79 -5.10 21.65
CA GLN A 350 8.81 -6.43 22.27
C GLN A 350 7.81 -7.37 21.58
N MET A 351 6.59 -6.89 21.29
CA MET A 351 5.60 -7.68 20.52
C MET A 351 6.09 -8.07 19.13
N MET A 352 6.96 -7.28 18.49
CA MET A 352 7.55 -7.64 17.19
C MET A 352 8.60 -8.75 17.35
N VAL A 353 9.39 -8.71 18.43
CA VAL A 353 10.36 -9.78 18.78
C VAL A 353 9.60 -11.08 19.09
N ASP A 354 8.59 -11.02 19.96
CA ASP A 354 7.78 -12.19 20.36
C ASP A 354 7.09 -12.88 19.17
N ARG A 355 6.76 -12.11 18.14
CA ARG A 355 6.17 -12.62 16.88
C ARG A 355 7.21 -13.03 15.84
N GLY A 356 8.50 -12.99 16.15
CA GLY A 356 9.58 -13.33 15.22
C GLY A 356 9.72 -12.39 14.03
N ARG A 357 9.22 -11.14 14.14
CA ARG A 357 9.31 -10.11 13.08
C ARG A 357 10.54 -9.24 13.22
N MET A 358 11.23 -9.31 14.34
CA MET A 358 12.41 -8.53 14.71
C MET A 358 13.28 -9.37 15.65
N THR A 359 14.61 -9.23 15.59
CA THR A 359 15.49 -9.85 16.58
C THR A 359 15.63 -8.94 17.80
N GLN A 360 16.16 -9.48 18.92
CA GLN A 360 16.42 -8.67 20.12
C GLN A 360 17.46 -7.57 19.82
N GLU A 361 18.53 -7.90 19.08
CA GLU A 361 19.57 -6.93 18.70
C GLU A 361 19.00 -5.78 17.85
N GLN A 362 18.06 -6.09 16.93
CA GLN A 362 17.38 -5.07 16.15
C GLN A 362 16.50 -4.18 17.04
N LYS A 363 15.77 -4.76 18.02
CA LYS A 363 15.01 -3.99 19.01
C LYS A 363 15.93 -3.03 19.76
N ASP A 364 17.02 -3.53 20.31
CA ASP A 364 17.94 -2.75 21.12
C ASP A 364 18.57 -1.60 20.30
N MET A 365 18.91 -1.87 19.04
CA MET A 365 19.42 -0.87 18.10
C MET A 365 18.43 0.27 17.88
N VAL A 366 17.16 -0.03 17.54
CA VAL A 366 16.17 1.01 17.23
C VAL A 366 15.72 1.75 18.48
N LEU A 367 15.61 1.09 19.65
CA LEU A 367 15.35 1.76 20.92
C LEU A 367 16.48 2.70 21.32
N GLY A 368 17.73 2.34 21.02
CA GLY A 368 18.91 3.19 21.25
C GLY A 368 18.91 4.49 20.44
N LEU A 369 18.05 4.60 19.40
CA LEU A 369 17.85 5.83 18.62
C LEU A 369 16.81 6.76 19.23
N ILE A 370 16.05 6.35 20.25
CA ILE A 370 14.95 7.13 20.84
C ILE A 370 15.35 7.61 22.22
N THR A 371 15.46 8.92 22.40
CA THR A 371 15.84 9.56 23.66
C THR A 371 14.70 10.43 24.20
N PRO A 372 14.20 10.18 25.42
CA PRO A 372 13.22 11.05 26.07
C PRO A 372 13.83 12.33 26.57
N THR A 373 13.09 13.43 26.55
CA THR A 373 13.46 14.73 27.15
C THR A 373 12.26 15.49 27.68
N LEU A 374 12.50 16.38 28.65
CA LEU A 374 11.52 17.33 29.21
C LEU A 374 11.81 18.77 28.79
N SER A 375 12.89 19.01 28.01
CA SER A 375 13.35 20.36 27.63
C SER A 375 13.27 20.62 26.14
N TYR A 376 12.70 21.78 25.77
CA TYR A 376 12.74 22.26 24.38
C TYR A 376 14.16 22.55 23.88
N GLU A 377 15.08 22.96 24.78
CA GLU A 377 16.47 23.27 24.44
C GLU A 377 17.22 22.08 23.85
N ASP A 378 16.85 20.85 24.25
CA ASP A 378 17.45 19.63 23.71
C ASP A 378 17.09 19.44 22.22
N LEU A 379 16.01 20.08 21.73
CA LEU A 379 15.61 20.06 20.33
C LEU A 379 16.42 21.03 19.44
N SER A 380 17.39 21.77 20.01
CA SER A 380 18.16 22.77 19.25
C SER A 380 18.88 22.24 18.02
N ASP A 381 19.25 20.95 18.01
CA ASP A 381 20.01 20.31 16.93
C ASP A 381 19.18 19.43 16.01
N VAL A 382 17.84 19.40 16.14
CA VAL A 382 17.00 18.61 15.24
C VAL A 382 16.84 19.28 13.87
N ASP A 383 16.72 18.44 12.84
CA ASP A 383 16.51 18.89 11.45
C ASP A 383 15.01 18.90 11.08
N ILE A 384 14.18 18.15 11.82
CA ILE A 384 12.73 18.16 11.72
C ILE A 384 12.12 17.99 13.11
N ALA A 385 11.10 18.79 13.44
CA ALA A 385 10.30 18.63 14.65
C ALA A 385 8.85 18.36 14.26
N VAL A 386 8.24 17.30 14.83
CA VAL A 386 6.84 16.93 14.57
C VAL A 386 6.05 17.09 15.87
N GLU A 387 5.05 17.96 15.86
CA GLU A 387 4.11 18.14 16.95
C GLU A 387 2.96 17.12 16.83
N ALA A 388 2.67 16.41 17.94
CA ALA A 388 1.63 15.38 18.03
C ALA A 388 0.89 15.44 19.39
N VAL A 389 0.46 16.64 19.77
CA VAL A 389 -0.32 16.93 21.01
C VAL A 389 -1.82 17.01 20.73
N TYR A 390 -2.60 17.46 21.72
CA TYR A 390 -4.04 17.64 21.58
C TYR A 390 -4.41 18.59 20.43
N GLU A 391 -5.56 18.32 19.78
CA GLU A 391 -6.07 19.06 18.63
C GLU A 391 -6.69 20.40 19.08
N ASN A 392 -5.82 21.38 19.35
CA ASN A 392 -6.19 22.74 19.73
C ASN A 392 -5.23 23.74 19.06
N LEU A 393 -5.78 24.71 18.34
CA LEU A 393 -5.00 25.63 17.51
C LEU A 393 -4.05 26.49 18.34
N GLU A 394 -4.53 27.07 19.45
CA GLU A 394 -3.72 27.94 20.29
C GLU A 394 -2.54 27.21 20.90
N LEU A 395 -2.77 25.98 21.39
CA LEU A 395 -1.71 25.12 21.91
C LEU A 395 -0.66 24.80 20.85
N LYS A 396 -1.11 24.45 19.64
CA LYS A 396 -0.17 24.15 18.53
C LYS A 396 0.62 25.40 18.12
N GLN A 397 0.00 26.57 18.08
CA GLN A 397 0.70 27.84 17.82
C GLN A 397 1.73 28.16 18.89
N GLU A 398 1.46 27.90 20.18
CA GLU A 398 2.42 28.07 21.27
C GLU A 398 3.63 27.14 21.09
N ILE A 399 3.37 25.85 20.81
CA ILE A 399 4.42 24.86 20.56
C ILE A 399 5.29 25.27 19.36
N PHE A 400 4.65 25.74 18.28
CA PHE A 400 5.39 26.17 17.08
C PHE A 400 6.25 27.41 17.32
N LYS A 401 5.79 28.36 18.17
CA LYS A 401 6.64 29.47 18.63
C LYS A 401 7.87 28.99 19.41
N ASN A 402 7.68 28.01 20.31
CA ASN A 402 8.78 27.45 21.09
C ASN A 402 9.76 26.71 20.19
N LEU A 403 9.27 25.87 19.27
CA LEU A 403 10.12 25.16 18.29
C LEU A 403 10.86 26.12 17.37
N ASP A 404 10.18 27.19 16.89
CA ASP A 404 10.81 28.23 16.04
C ASP A 404 11.94 28.96 16.76
N ALA A 405 11.83 29.13 18.08
CA ALA A 405 12.83 29.81 18.88
C ALA A 405 14.08 28.94 19.16
N VAL A 406 13.94 27.61 19.30
CA VAL A 406 15.03 26.73 19.76
C VAL A 406 15.68 25.93 18.65
N THR A 407 14.94 25.55 17.58
CA THR A 407 15.49 24.69 16.51
C THR A 407 16.29 25.47 15.48
N LYS A 408 17.12 24.77 14.71
CA LYS A 408 17.92 25.35 13.60
C LYS A 408 17.03 26.11 12.61
N ASP A 409 17.53 27.19 12.01
CA ASP A 409 16.80 28.02 11.03
C ASP A 409 16.26 27.24 9.82
N HIS A 410 16.95 26.16 9.44
CA HIS A 410 16.55 25.29 8.33
C HIS A 410 15.70 24.10 8.75
N ALA A 411 15.46 23.90 10.05
CA ALA A 411 14.66 22.78 10.55
C ALA A 411 13.21 22.89 10.08
N ILE A 412 12.66 21.78 9.65
CA ILE A 412 11.25 21.65 9.27
C ILE A 412 10.40 21.53 10.55
N LEU A 413 9.32 22.28 10.59
CA LEU A 413 8.32 22.23 11.68
C LEU A 413 7.04 21.60 11.13
N ALA A 414 6.68 20.41 11.61
CA ALA A 414 5.56 19.66 11.12
C ALA A 414 4.47 19.48 12.19
N SER A 415 3.20 19.60 11.82
CA SER A 415 2.08 19.30 12.69
C SER A 415 1.36 18.00 12.29
N ASN A 416 1.10 17.12 13.27
CA ASN A 416 0.28 15.95 13.07
C ASN A 416 -1.21 16.26 13.32
N THR A 417 -1.66 17.44 12.93
CA THR A 417 -3.08 17.77 12.99
C THR A 417 -3.90 16.90 12.03
N SER A 418 -5.14 16.61 12.38
CA SER A 418 -6.08 15.87 11.53
C SER A 418 -6.99 16.77 10.67
N GLY A 419 -6.92 18.11 10.85
CA GLY A 419 -7.79 19.01 10.10
C GLY A 419 -7.69 20.49 10.43
N LEU A 420 -6.81 20.89 11.37
CA LEU A 420 -6.57 22.30 11.67
C LEU A 420 -5.82 22.98 10.52
N ASP A 421 -6.05 24.26 10.39
CA ASP A 421 -5.45 25.11 9.37
C ASP A 421 -3.93 25.24 9.57
N ILE A 422 -3.17 24.67 8.64
CA ILE A 422 -1.70 24.69 8.65
C ILE A 422 -1.18 26.13 8.50
N ASP A 423 -1.86 27.00 7.75
CA ASP A 423 -1.45 28.39 7.57
C ASP A 423 -1.61 29.18 8.86
N ALA A 424 -2.68 28.90 9.62
CA ALA A 424 -2.89 29.48 10.95
C ALA A 424 -1.79 29.04 11.94
N ILE A 425 -1.34 27.78 11.87
CA ILE A 425 -0.21 27.30 12.67
C ILE A 425 1.09 27.97 12.21
N ALA A 426 1.36 28.01 10.91
CA ALA A 426 2.57 28.59 10.31
C ALA A 426 2.73 30.06 10.63
N SER A 427 1.62 30.82 10.74
CA SER A 427 1.62 32.25 11.07
C SER A 427 2.22 32.56 12.45
N SER A 428 2.34 31.57 13.32
CA SER A 428 2.97 31.70 14.64
C SER A 428 4.49 31.63 14.61
N THR A 429 5.10 31.31 13.47
CA THR A 429 6.56 31.17 13.27
C THR A 429 7.14 32.27 12.40
N LYS A 430 8.46 32.46 12.45
CA LYS A 430 9.21 33.38 11.58
C LYS A 430 9.58 32.76 10.24
N ARG A 431 9.33 31.46 10.05
CA ARG A 431 9.73 30.68 8.86
C ARG A 431 8.56 29.82 8.33
N PRO A 432 7.45 30.42 7.90
CA PRO A 432 6.29 29.69 7.41
C PRO A 432 6.63 28.76 6.22
N GLY A 433 7.67 29.07 5.45
CA GLY A 433 8.17 28.19 4.39
C GLY A 433 8.74 26.84 4.85
N LYS A 434 9.05 26.70 6.13
CA LYS A 434 9.50 25.43 6.75
C LYS A 434 8.37 24.71 7.52
N VAL A 435 7.14 25.22 7.46
CA VAL A 435 5.99 24.61 8.13
C VAL A 435 5.20 23.74 7.16
N VAL A 436 4.78 22.56 7.62
CA VAL A 436 4.03 21.57 6.82
C VAL A 436 3.13 20.73 7.74
N GLY A 437 2.00 20.27 7.23
CA GLY A 437 1.21 19.23 7.90
C GLY A 437 1.75 17.84 7.60
N THR A 438 1.79 16.97 8.62
CA THR A 438 2.15 15.55 8.46
C THR A 438 1.12 14.71 9.20
N HIS A 439 -0.02 14.50 8.56
CA HIS A 439 -1.13 13.76 9.13
C HIS A 439 -0.86 12.26 9.05
N PHE A 440 -0.31 11.70 10.13
CA PHE A 440 -0.17 10.26 10.32
C PHE A 440 -1.48 9.64 10.82
N PHE A 441 -1.74 8.41 10.45
CA PHE A 441 -2.95 7.67 10.85
C PHE A 441 -2.67 6.73 12.02
N SER A 442 -3.64 6.59 12.91
CA SER A 442 -3.50 5.78 14.13
C SER A 442 -3.72 4.29 13.89
N PRO A 443 -2.83 3.41 14.41
CA PRO A 443 -1.54 3.67 15.07
C PRO A 443 -0.44 4.05 14.05
N ALA A 444 0.30 5.13 14.31
CA ALA A 444 1.23 5.69 13.32
C ALA A 444 2.35 4.71 12.91
N ASN A 445 2.81 3.83 13.79
CA ASN A 445 3.81 2.80 13.50
C ASN A 445 3.28 1.64 12.65
N VAL A 446 1.96 1.53 12.44
CA VAL A 446 1.31 0.44 11.70
C VAL A 446 0.70 0.93 10.39
N MET A 447 -0.04 2.03 10.44
CA MET A 447 -0.76 2.57 9.28
C MET A 447 0.22 3.12 8.25
N ARG A 448 0.00 2.76 6.98
CA ARG A 448 0.92 3.15 5.89
C ARG A 448 0.69 4.57 5.39
N LEU A 449 -0.51 5.10 5.53
CA LEU A 449 -0.86 6.43 5.01
C LEU A 449 -0.12 7.54 5.75
N LEU A 450 0.35 8.52 4.99
CA LEU A 450 0.82 9.83 5.44
C LEU A 450 0.28 10.89 4.48
N GLU A 451 -0.63 11.76 4.93
CA GLU A 451 -1.00 12.96 4.19
C GLU A 451 0.00 14.07 4.51
N VAL A 452 0.69 14.56 3.48
CA VAL A 452 1.62 15.69 3.57
C VAL A 452 0.87 16.95 3.14
N VAL A 453 0.51 17.80 4.10
CA VAL A 453 -0.37 18.94 3.88
C VAL A 453 0.44 20.19 3.60
N ARG A 454 0.31 20.71 2.38
CA ARG A 454 1.00 21.90 1.91
C ARG A 454 0.25 23.16 2.35
N GLY A 455 0.85 23.95 3.24
CA GLY A 455 0.41 25.31 3.50
C GLY A 455 0.78 26.25 2.33
N LYS A 456 0.15 27.42 2.27
CA LYS A 456 0.36 28.40 1.18
C LYS A 456 1.81 28.85 1.03
N ASP A 457 2.56 28.91 2.14
CA ASP A 457 3.94 29.36 2.20
C ASP A 457 4.96 28.21 2.27
N SER A 458 4.51 26.94 2.40
CA SER A 458 5.41 25.77 2.46
C SER A 458 6.31 25.72 1.22
N SER A 459 7.63 25.75 1.42
CA SER A 459 8.58 25.76 0.31
C SER A 459 8.66 24.41 -0.42
N ASP A 460 9.05 24.44 -1.68
CA ASP A 460 9.23 23.24 -2.51
C ASP A 460 10.24 22.27 -1.89
N GLU A 461 11.34 22.78 -1.32
CA GLU A 461 12.34 21.97 -0.61
C GLU A 461 11.75 21.29 0.62
N THR A 462 10.91 21.99 1.38
CA THR A 462 10.21 21.42 2.56
C THR A 462 9.30 20.28 2.12
N MET A 463 8.45 20.51 1.11
CA MET A 463 7.54 19.51 0.57
C MET A 463 8.28 18.28 0.01
N ALA A 464 9.29 18.50 -0.85
CA ALA A 464 10.09 17.42 -1.43
C ALA A 464 10.80 16.59 -0.34
N THR A 465 11.34 17.27 0.69
CA THR A 465 12.03 16.61 1.81
C THR A 465 11.07 15.73 2.62
N VAL A 466 9.90 16.24 3.01
CA VAL A 466 8.93 15.49 3.81
C VAL A 466 8.37 14.30 3.03
N MET A 467 8.09 14.45 1.74
CA MET A 467 7.69 13.32 0.87
C MET A 467 8.79 12.25 0.79
N SER A 468 10.06 12.66 0.69
CA SER A 468 11.21 11.75 0.69
C SER A 468 11.35 11.00 2.03
N ILE A 469 11.17 11.69 3.16
CA ILE A 469 11.19 11.08 4.50
C ILE A 469 10.03 10.11 4.68
N GLY A 470 8.81 10.47 4.25
CA GLY A 470 7.67 9.57 4.24
C GLY A 470 7.97 8.26 3.51
N LYS A 471 8.60 8.34 2.33
CA LYS A 471 9.06 7.16 1.58
C LYS A 471 10.12 6.34 2.34
N ARG A 472 11.11 7.01 2.98
CA ARG A 472 12.14 6.36 3.78
C ARG A 472 11.55 5.61 4.98
N MET A 473 10.46 6.11 5.55
CA MET A 473 9.67 5.45 6.61
C MET A 473 8.77 4.32 6.09
N GLY A 474 8.73 4.04 4.79
CA GLY A 474 7.83 3.04 4.18
C GLY A 474 6.37 3.47 4.12
N LYS A 475 6.08 4.77 4.20
CA LYS A 475 4.73 5.31 4.10
C LYS A 475 4.28 5.46 2.64
N ALA A 476 2.98 5.34 2.42
CA ALA A 476 2.30 5.82 1.23
C ALA A 476 2.00 7.31 1.46
N ALA A 477 2.96 8.16 1.09
CA ALA A 477 2.84 9.59 1.27
C ALA A 477 2.06 10.21 0.11
N VAL A 478 1.06 11.04 0.44
CA VAL A 478 0.18 11.73 -0.51
C VAL A 478 0.14 13.21 -0.18
N VAL A 479 0.25 14.06 -1.19
CA VAL A 479 0.15 15.50 -1.01
C VAL A 479 -1.32 15.94 -0.96
N SER A 480 -1.66 16.75 0.04
CA SER A 480 -2.92 17.47 0.13
C SER A 480 -2.65 18.97 0.22
N LEU A 481 -3.50 19.81 -0.37
CA LEU A 481 -3.54 21.20 0.02
C LEU A 481 -4.19 21.38 1.39
N ASN A 482 -3.92 22.53 2.02
CA ASN A 482 -4.49 22.92 3.30
C ASN A 482 -6.00 23.22 3.14
N ALA A 483 -6.83 22.27 3.53
CA ALA A 483 -8.30 22.35 3.51
C ALA A 483 -8.87 21.61 4.73
N PRO A 484 -10.05 21.99 5.25
CA PRO A 484 -10.64 21.31 6.40
C PRO A 484 -10.81 19.81 6.19
N GLY A 485 -10.18 19.00 7.05
CA GLY A 485 -10.20 17.53 6.96
C GLY A 485 -9.34 16.94 5.85
N PHE A 486 -8.57 17.78 5.14
CA PHE A 486 -7.65 17.39 4.06
C PHE A 486 -8.35 16.55 2.97
N ILE A 487 -7.77 15.40 2.58
CA ILE A 487 -8.41 14.47 1.64
C ILE A 487 -9.27 13.46 2.41
N GLY A 488 -8.65 12.70 3.29
CA GLY A 488 -9.24 11.51 3.85
C GLY A 488 -10.41 11.77 4.79
N ASN A 489 -10.25 12.64 5.78
CA ASN A 489 -11.30 12.97 6.74
C ASN A 489 -12.46 13.73 6.08
N ARG A 490 -12.18 14.57 5.08
CA ARG A 490 -13.20 15.28 4.33
C ARG A 490 -14.13 14.30 3.58
N MET A 491 -13.57 13.33 2.88
CA MET A 491 -14.38 12.27 2.23
C MET A 491 -15.11 11.41 3.27
N LEU A 492 -14.45 11.08 4.39
CA LEU A 492 -15.02 10.27 5.48
C LEU A 492 -16.29 10.91 6.06
N ALA A 493 -16.35 12.23 6.13
CA ALA A 493 -17.51 12.94 6.68
C ALA A 493 -18.81 12.59 5.94
N GLY A 494 -18.81 12.56 4.59
CA GLY A 494 -19.95 12.15 3.80
C GLY A 494 -20.33 10.68 3.99
N TYR A 495 -19.33 9.80 4.06
CA TYR A 495 -19.51 8.37 4.31
C TYR A 495 -20.18 8.11 5.66
N THR A 496 -19.67 8.72 6.73
CA THR A 496 -20.22 8.54 8.08
C THR A 496 -21.57 9.22 8.23
N TYR A 497 -21.79 10.35 7.56
CA TYR A 497 -23.11 11.00 7.48
C TYR A 497 -24.16 10.03 6.94
N GLN A 498 -23.91 9.41 5.79
CA GLN A 498 -24.84 8.47 5.19
C GLN A 498 -25.04 7.21 6.05
N ALA A 499 -23.99 6.68 6.67
CA ALA A 499 -24.12 5.57 7.60
C ALA A 499 -25.09 5.88 8.75
N ASN A 500 -24.98 7.06 9.36
CA ASN A 500 -25.89 7.48 10.44
C ASN A 500 -27.32 7.75 9.96
N MET A 501 -27.50 8.35 8.78
CA MET A 501 -28.83 8.54 8.17
C MET A 501 -29.52 7.20 7.92
N LEU A 502 -28.79 6.18 7.46
CA LEU A 502 -29.32 4.83 7.29
C LEU A 502 -29.87 4.22 8.60
N LEU A 503 -29.21 4.48 9.76
CA LEU A 503 -29.76 4.06 11.07
C LEU A 503 -31.08 4.76 11.39
N LEU A 504 -31.16 6.06 11.12
CA LEU A 504 -32.39 6.82 11.33
C LEU A 504 -33.53 6.33 10.43
N GLU A 505 -33.22 5.93 9.19
CA GLU A 505 -34.16 5.46 8.21
C GLU A 505 -34.56 3.97 8.38
N GLY A 506 -33.94 3.23 9.27
CA GLY A 506 -34.41 1.86 9.58
C GLY A 506 -33.35 0.76 9.66
N ALA A 507 -32.17 0.96 9.07
CA ALA A 507 -31.08 0.00 9.19
C ALA A 507 -30.59 -0.19 10.64
N LEU A 508 -29.83 -1.24 10.88
CA LEU A 508 -29.14 -1.49 12.14
C LEU A 508 -27.62 -1.44 11.94
N PRO A 509 -26.82 -1.12 12.99
CA PRO A 509 -25.38 -1.03 12.88
C PRO A 509 -24.73 -2.27 12.25
N ASN A 510 -25.13 -3.47 12.68
CA ASN A 510 -24.60 -4.73 12.14
C ASN A 510 -24.98 -4.98 10.68
N GLN A 511 -26.12 -4.51 10.21
CA GLN A 511 -26.50 -4.59 8.82
C GLN A 511 -25.62 -3.70 7.95
N VAL A 512 -25.45 -2.42 8.35
CA VAL A 512 -24.61 -1.46 7.61
C VAL A 512 -23.16 -1.94 7.57
N ASP A 513 -22.61 -2.33 8.72
CA ASP A 513 -21.23 -2.82 8.81
C ASP A 513 -21.03 -4.08 7.95
N SER A 514 -21.95 -5.05 8.02
CA SER A 514 -21.86 -6.29 7.24
C SER A 514 -21.97 -6.05 5.74
N ALA A 515 -22.84 -5.15 5.29
CA ALA A 515 -22.98 -4.80 3.88
C ALA A 515 -21.67 -4.20 3.33
N LEU A 516 -21.07 -3.27 4.06
CA LEU A 516 -19.82 -2.64 3.66
C LEU A 516 -18.59 -3.57 3.78
N GLU A 517 -18.56 -4.44 4.79
CA GLU A 517 -17.53 -5.48 4.91
C GLU A 517 -17.67 -6.54 3.80
N SER A 518 -18.88 -6.82 3.33
CA SER A 518 -19.14 -7.71 2.18
C SER A 518 -18.74 -7.05 0.85
N PHE A 519 -18.88 -5.73 0.73
CA PHE A 519 -18.31 -4.95 -0.37
C PHE A 519 -16.78 -5.05 -0.39
N GLY A 520 -16.15 -5.26 0.76
CA GLY A 520 -14.71 -5.46 0.90
C GLY A 520 -14.02 -4.49 1.86
N MET A 521 -14.74 -3.53 2.47
CA MET A 521 -14.16 -2.66 3.49
C MET A 521 -13.56 -3.51 4.62
N SER A 522 -12.43 -3.10 5.15
CA SER A 522 -11.75 -3.84 6.22
C SER A 522 -12.55 -3.85 7.52
N MET A 523 -13.37 -2.82 7.73
CA MET A 523 -14.22 -2.63 8.91
C MET A 523 -15.42 -1.75 8.53
N GLY A 524 -16.59 -2.05 9.08
CA GLY A 524 -17.75 -1.20 8.91
C GLY A 524 -17.68 0.09 9.73
N PRO A 525 -18.47 1.14 9.37
CA PRO A 525 -18.37 2.47 9.96
C PRO A 525 -18.66 2.52 11.46
N PHE A 526 -19.59 1.74 11.96
CA PHE A 526 -19.96 1.77 13.37
C PHE A 526 -18.94 1.06 14.26
N ARG A 527 -18.34 -0.03 13.77
CA ARG A 527 -17.18 -0.65 14.42
C ARG A 527 -15.97 0.29 14.43
N MET A 528 -15.76 1.04 13.36
CA MET A 528 -14.69 2.03 13.27
C MET A 528 -14.93 3.18 14.28
N MET A 529 -16.17 3.72 14.34
CA MET A 529 -16.51 4.77 15.30
C MET A 529 -16.34 4.32 16.75
N ASP A 530 -16.75 3.09 17.08
CA ASP A 530 -16.54 2.52 18.42
C ASP A 530 -15.05 2.30 18.76
N LEU A 531 -14.21 1.99 17.76
CA LEU A 531 -12.77 1.84 17.93
C LEU A 531 -12.09 3.17 18.21
N VAL A 532 -12.45 4.23 17.47
CA VAL A 532 -11.91 5.59 17.64
C VAL A 532 -12.39 6.23 18.93
N GLY A 533 -13.64 6.02 19.26
CA GLY A 533 -14.34 6.60 20.42
C GLY A 533 -15.27 7.74 20.03
N LEU A 534 -16.55 7.56 20.37
CA LEU A 534 -17.64 8.51 20.05
C LEU A 534 -17.51 9.85 20.75
N ASP A 535 -16.86 9.86 21.92
CA ASP A 535 -16.75 11.04 22.79
C ASP A 535 -15.85 12.15 22.21
N LEU A 536 -14.97 11.88 21.25
CA LEU A 536 -14.10 12.90 20.67
C LEU A 536 -14.92 14.02 20.01
N GLY A 537 -15.79 13.66 19.08
CA GLY A 537 -16.66 14.63 18.40
C GLY A 537 -17.70 15.23 19.32
N TRP A 538 -18.30 14.43 20.22
CA TRP A 538 -19.26 14.89 21.22
C TRP A 538 -18.68 15.96 22.16
N ARG A 539 -17.49 15.72 22.74
CA ARG A 539 -16.81 16.69 23.61
C ARG A 539 -16.45 17.97 22.86
N ALA A 540 -15.99 17.86 21.62
CA ALA A 540 -15.65 19.02 20.79
C ALA A 540 -16.90 19.89 20.53
N ARG A 541 -18.05 19.30 20.17
CA ARG A 541 -19.32 20.02 19.99
C ARG A 541 -19.80 20.69 21.29
N LYS A 542 -19.75 19.97 22.42
CA LYS A 542 -20.10 20.51 23.71
C LYS A 542 -19.22 21.69 24.12
N LEU A 543 -17.90 21.57 23.95
CA LEU A 543 -16.95 22.63 24.27
C LEU A 543 -17.19 23.90 23.43
N ALA A 544 -17.45 23.71 22.14
CA ALA A 544 -17.70 24.79 21.19
C ALA A 544 -19.16 25.32 21.24
N ASN A 545 -20.02 24.72 22.05
CA ASN A 545 -21.46 25.02 22.13
C ASN A 545 -22.16 24.98 20.75
N ILE A 546 -21.80 23.98 19.93
CA ILE A 546 -22.38 23.78 18.61
C ILE A 546 -23.62 22.88 18.75
N GLU A 547 -24.70 23.25 18.06
CA GLU A 547 -25.89 22.40 17.97
C GLU A 547 -25.53 21.07 17.28
N THR A 548 -26.03 19.96 17.85
CA THR A 548 -25.74 18.63 17.31
C THR A 548 -26.41 18.42 15.95
N PRO A 549 -25.63 18.24 14.86
CA PRO A 549 -26.18 17.91 13.55
C PRO A 549 -26.98 16.61 13.59
N LEU A 550 -28.01 16.48 12.75
CA LEU A 550 -28.92 15.33 12.72
C LEU A 550 -28.17 13.98 12.68
N ALA A 551 -27.17 13.85 11.81
CA ALA A 551 -26.37 12.64 11.68
C ALA A 551 -25.55 12.28 12.93
N ASN A 552 -25.33 13.24 13.85
CA ASN A 552 -24.58 13.00 15.08
C ASN A 552 -25.49 12.78 16.31
N LYS A 553 -26.81 12.96 16.18
CA LYS A 553 -27.74 12.85 17.32
C LYS A 553 -27.71 11.47 17.98
N ILE A 554 -27.54 10.39 17.16
CA ILE A 554 -27.42 9.03 17.71
C ILE A 554 -26.13 8.88 18.52
N SER A 555 -24.99 9.25 17.96
CA SER A 555 -23.70 9.14 18.65
C SER A 555 -23.65 10.00 19.92
N ASP A 556 -24.23 11.20 19.89
CA ASP A 556 -24.29 12.08 21.05
C ASP A 556 -25.22 11.49 22.14
N ALA A 557 -26.39 10.95 21.76
CA ALA A 557 -27.29 10.26 22.69
C ALA A 557 -26.66 9.01 23.33
N LEU A 558 -25.82 8.28 22.59
CA LEU A 558 -25.03 7.18 23.14
C LEU A 558 -23.99 7.72 24.15
N CYS A 559 -23.31 8.81 23.81
CA CYS A 559 -22.33 9.44 24.73
C CYS A 559 -22.95 9.95 26.01
N GLU A 560 -24.20 10.47 26.00
CA GLU A 560 -24.94 10.87 27.21
C GLU A 560 -25.23 9.68 28.16
N GLN A 561 -25.10 8.45 27.68
CA GLN A 561 -25.23 7.22 28.44
C GLN A 561 -23.86 6.55 28.71
N ASP A 562 -22.76 7.30 28.66
CA ASP A 562 -21.37 6.82 28.82
C ASP A 562 -20.99 5.67 27.87
N ARG A 563 -21.64 5.59 26.71
CA ARG A 563 -21.35 4.62 25.65
C ARG A 563 -20.35 5.22 24.65
N PHE A 564 -19.05 5.21 25.02
CA PHE A 564 -18.01 5.86 24.22
C PHE A 564 -17.30 4.93 23.23
N GLY A 565 -17.78 3.69 23.06
CA GLY A 565 -17.17 2.69 22.21
C GLY A 565 -16.36 1.66 22.98
N GLN A 566 -15.34 1.07 22.32
CA GLN A 566 -14.55 -0.01 22.90
C GLN A 566 -13.89 0.33 24.24
N LYS A 567 -13.49 1.58 24.44
CA LYS A 567 -12.83 2.03 25.68
C LYS A 567 -13.73 1.98 26.92
N THR A 568 -15.03 2.00 26.74
CA THR A 568 -16.03 1.82 27.81
C THR A 568 -16.79 0.51 27.68
N SER A 569 -16.32 -0.41 26.80
CA SER A 569 -16.96 -1.67 26.45
C SER A 569 -18.39 -1.54 25.90
N LYS A 570 -18.83 -0.34 25.58
CA LYS A 570 -20.18 -0.02 25.07
C LYS A 570 -20.13 1.18 24.13
N GLY A 571 -20.76 1.06 22.97
CA GLY A 571 -20.92 2.10 21.97
C GLY A 571 -22.15 1.79 21.11
N PHE A 572 -22.01 1.78 19.79
CA PHE A 572 -23.00 1.19 18.89
C PHE A 572 -23.18 -0.29 19.15
N TYR A 573 -22.10 -0.94 19.59
CA TYR A 573 -22.06 -2.34 20.01
C TYR A 573 -21.73 -2.48 21.49
N ASN A 574 -21.91 -3.69 22.01
CA ASN A 574 -21.39 -4.10 23.31
C ASN A 574 -20.13 -4.95 23.09
N TYR A 575 -19.18 -4.87 24.02
CA TYR A 575 -17.91 -5.61 23.97
C TYR A 575 -17.71 -6.38 25.26
N SER A 576 -17.39 -7.67 25.14
CA SER A 576 -17.01 -8.48 26.31
C SER A 576 -15.62 -8.08 26.80
N GLU A 577 -15.36 -8.25 28.08
CA GLU A 577 -14.07 -7.94 28.69
C GLU A 577 -12.91 -8.66 27.96
N GLY A 578 -11.88 -7.91 27.59
CA GLY A 578 -10.72 -8.43 26.87
C GLY A 578 -10.98 -8.76 25.37
N SER A 579 -12.20 -8.60 24.86
CA SER A 579 -12.56 -8.86 23.47
C SER A 579 -12.81 -7.59 22.68
N ARG A 580 -12.36 -7.56 21.41
CA ARG A 580 -12.72 -6.50 20.45
C ARG A 580 -13.83 -6.93 19.49
N ALA A 581 -14.39 -8.12 19.68
CA ALA A 581 -15.50 -8.60 18.86
C ALA A 581 -16.79 -7.85 19.24
N PRO A 582 -17.49 -7.24 18.26
CA PRO A 582 -18.73 -6.52 18.53
C PRO A 582 -19.88 -7.52 18.80
N ASN A 583 -20.66 -7.24 19.83
CA ASN A 583 -21.94 -7.89 20.06
C ASN A 583 -23.08 -6.90 19.80
N PRO A 584 -24.19 -7.28 19.17
CA PRO A 584 -25.33 -6.40 18.97
C PRO A 584 -25.79 -5.76 20.29
N ALA A 585 -26.25 -4.52 20.21
CA ALA A 585 -26.77 -3.74 21.33
C ALA A 585 -28.25 -3.37 21.06
N PRO A 586 -29.20 -4.31 21.19
CA PRO A 586 -30.61 -4.06 20.86
C PRO A 586 -31.25 -2.96 21.72
N GLU A 587 -30.71 -2.70 22.91
CA GLU A 587 -31.14 -1.59 23.78
C GLU A 587 -30.99 -0.22 23.12
N ASN A 588 -30.07 -0.07 22.16
CA ASN A 588 -29.88 1.18 21.43
C ASN A 588 -30.99 1.48 20.40
N GLU A 589 -31.77 0.46 19.99
CA GLU A 589 -32.81 0.65 18.97
C GLU A 589 -33.90 1.66 19.41
N ALA A 590 -34.18 1.73 20.71
CA ALA A 590 -35.10 2.71 21.25
C ALA A 590 -34.65 4.14 20.96
N ILE A 591 -33.34 4.40 21.09
CA ILE A 591 -32.74 5.71 20.78
C ILE A 591 -32.91 6.04 19.30
N TYR A 592 -32.63 5.08 18.42
CA TYR A 592 -32.74 5.28 16.96
C TYR A 592 -34.19 5.64 16.57
N LYS A 593 -35.17 4.88 17.10
CA LYS A 593 -36.62 5.09 16.85
C LYS A 593 -37.10 6.43 17.39
N GLU A 594 -36.66 6.82 18.57
CA GLU A 594 -37.02 8.10 19.19
C GLU A 594 -36.50 9.28 18.38
N ILE A 595 -35.21 9.28 17.99
CA ILE A 595 -34.59 10.36 17.18
C ILE A 595 -35.27 10.42 15.80
N SER A 596 -35.55 9.28 15.16
CA SER A 596 -36.27 9.25 13.90
C SER A 596 -37.64 9.91 14.01
N SER A 597 -38.42 9.56 15.05
CA SER A 597 -39.76 10.13 15.30
C SER A 597 -39.69 11.65 15.56
N GLN A 598 -38.75 12.11 16.39
CA GLN A 598 -38.56 13.54 16.71
C GLN A 598 -38.19 14.36 15.48
N ASN A 599 -37.60 13.76 14.45
CA ASN A 599 -37.17 14.44 13.23
C ASN A 599 -38.04 14.11 12.00
N ASN A 600 -39.23 13.47 12.22
CA ASN A 600 -40.17 13.07 11.17
C ASN A 600 -39.56 12.19 10.08
N ILE A 601 -38.62 11.31 10.44
CA ILE A 601 -37.98 10.35 9.52
C ILE A 601 -38.77 9.06 9.55
N GLU A 602 -39.32 8.66 8.39
CA GLU A 602 -40.00 7.40 8.23
C GLU A 602 -38.99 6.25 8.19
N ARG A 603 -39.17 5.23 9.04
CA ARG A 603 -38.32 4.05 9.07
C ARG A 603 -38.86 3.00 8.11
N ARG A 604 -37.97 2.41 7.31
CA ARG A 604 -38.26 1.44 6.24
C ARG A 604 -37.19 0.34 6.20
N GLU A 605 -37.47 -0.73 5.47
CA GLU A 605 -36.45 -1.69 5.10
C GLU A 605 -35.46 -1.10 4.10
N ILE A 606 -34.19 -1.37 4.30
CA ILE A 606 -33.09 -0.87 3.46
C ILE A 606 -32.28 -2.07 2.98
N SER A 607 -32.05 -2.14 1.66
CA SER A 607 -31.24 -3.22 1.09
C SER A 607 -29.73 -2.99 1.31
N ASP A 608 -28.96 -4.08 1.35
CA ASP A 608 -27.50 -4.01 1.44
C ASP A 608 -26.90 -3.24 0.25
N GLN A 609 -27.50 -3.34 -0.94
CA GLN A 609 -27.03 -2.58 -2.12
C GLN A 609 -27.24 -1.08 -1.94
N GLU A 610 -28.36 -0.64 -1.35
CA GLU A 610 -28.58 0.78 -1.04
C GLU A 610 -27.58 1.29 -0.01
N ILE A 611 -27.27 0.48 1.01
CA ILE A 611 -26.25 0.81 2.01
C ILE A 611 -24.89 1.05 1.33
N ILE A 612 -24.47 0.12 0.48
CA ILE A 612 -23.20 0.21 -0.26
C ILE A 612 -23.20 1.45 -1.15
N ASP A 613 -24.23 1.63 -1.97
CA ASP A 613 -24.32 2.73 -2.93
C ASP A 613 -24.28 4.09 -2.20
N ARG A 614 -25.07 4.27 -1.15
CA ARG A 614 -25.10 5.54 -0.39
C ARG A 614 -23.76 5.85 0.25
N CYS A 615 -23.15 4.90 0.93
CA CYS A 615 -21.89 5.13 1.61
C CYS A 615 -20.73 5.35 0.62
N ILE A 616 -20.62 4.53 -0.42
CA ILE A 616 -19.51 4.62 -1.39
C ILE A 616 -19.66 5.82 -2.31
N LEU A 617 -20.88 6.12 -2.81
CA LEU A 617 -21.08 7.29 -3.68
C LEU A 617 -20.94 8.62 -2.95
N ALA A 618 -21.16 8.66 -1.63
CA ALA A 618 -20.80 9.81 -0.80
C ALA A 618 -19.30 10.11 -0.85
N LEU A 619 -18.44 9.07 -0.78
CA LEU A 619 -16.99 9.22 -0.97
C LEU A 619 -16.67 9.77 -2.36
N VAL A 620 -17.30 9.22 -3.40
CA VAL A 620 -17.06 9.61 -4.80
C VAL A 620 -17.43 11.07 -5.06
N ASN A 621 -18.60 11.50 -4.57
CA ASN A 621 -19.07 12.87 -4.79
C ASN A 621 -18.18 13.90 -4.10
N GLU A 622 -17.76 13.62 -2.85
CA GLU A 622 -16.83 14.49 -2.13
C GLU A 622 -15.42 14.44 -2.74
N GLY A 623 -14.97 13.26 -3.18
CA GLY A 623 -13.72 13.12 -3.91
C GLY A 623 -13.69 13.95 -5.20
N ALA A 624 -14.82 14.03 -5.91
CA ALA A 624 -14.94 14.89 -7.08
C ALA A 624 -14.79 16.38 -6.73
N ARG A 625 -15.36 16.85 -5.60
CA ARG A 625 -15.16 18.23 -5.11
C ARG A 625 -13.69 18.50 -4.71
N ILE A 626 -13.07 17.57 -4.01
CA ILE A 626 -11.66 17.64 -3.62
C ILE A 626 -10.75 17.78 -4.86
N LEU A 627 -11.03 17.01 -5.91
CA LEU A 627 -10.29 17.08 -7.17
C LEU A 627 -10.55 18.39 -7.92
N GLU A 628 -11.79 18.83 -7.97
CA GLU A 628 -12.22 20.10 -8.57
C GLU A 628 -11.52 21.29 -7.92
N GLU A 629 -11.43 21.31 -6.60
CA GLU A 629 -10.77 22.34 -5.82
C GLU A 629 -9.23 22.23 -5.88
N GLY A 630 -8.72 21.10 -6.36
CA GLY A 630 -7.28 20.82 -6.44
C GLY A 630 -6.64 20.53 -5.10
N VAL A 631 -7.42 20.17 -4.08
CA VAL A 631 -6.91 19.73 -2.76
C VAL A 631 -6.10 18.43 -2.92
N ALA A 632 -6.57 17.50 -3.78
CA ALA A 632 -5.78 16.39 -4.29
C ALA A 632 -5.28 16.72 -5.71
N GLN A 633 -4.08 16.28 -6.04
CA GLN A 633 -3.50 16.50 -7.37
C GLN A 633 -4.11 15.57 -8.43
N ARG A 634 -4.51 14.36 -8.03
CA ARG A 634 -5.01 13.28 -8.90
C ARG A 634 -6.12 12.50 -8.19
N SER A 635 -7.02 11.93 -8.96
CA SER A 635 -8.02 11.01 -8.41
C SER A 635 -7.37 9.77 -7.76
N GLY A 636 -6.29 9.26 -8.35
CA GLY A 636 -5.52 8.16 -7.78
C GLY A 636 -4.90 8.45 -6.42
N ASP A 637 -4.62 9.71 -6.09
CA ASP A 637 -4.12 10.09 -4.75
C ASP A 637 -5.18 9.80 -3.67
N MET A 638 -6.46 10.07 -3.96
CA MET A 638 -7.59 9.72 -3.08
C MET A 638 -7.76 8.21 -2.94
N ASP A 639 -7.56 7.46 -4.02
CA ASP A 639 -7.57 5.99 -3.98
C ASP A 639 -6.48 5.45 -3.05
N ILE A 640 -5.26 5.99 -3.14
CA ILE A 640 -4.14 5.65 -2.24
C ILE A 640 -4.46 5.99 -0.78
N VAL A 641 -5.06 7.16 -0.52
CA VAL A 641 -5.51 7.57 0.82
C VAL A 641 -6.49 6.54 1.39
N TYR A 642 -7.51 6.16 0.62
CA TYR A 642 -8.55 5.27 1.11
C TYR A 642 -8.11 3.84 1.32
N ILE A 643 -7.20 3.33 0.50
CA ILE A 643 -6.65 1.98 0.64
C ILE A 643 -5.69 1.91 1.84
N ASN A 644 -4.80 2.89 2.00
CA ASN A 644 -3.77 2.84 3.03
C ASN A 644 -4.19 3.42 4.39
N GLY A 645 -5.28 4.20 4.45
CA GLY A 645 -5.76 4.87 5.67
C GLY A 645 -7.13 4.40 6.17
N TYR A 646 -8.04 4.05 5.26
CA TYR A 646 -9.45 3.82 5.59
C TYR A 646 -9.95 2.41 5.28
N GLY A 647 -9.04 1.53 4.82
CA GLY A 647 -9.34 0.12 4.61
C GLY A 647 -10.28 -0.18 3.44
N PHE A 648 -10.30 0.70 2.43
CA PHE A 648 -10.97 0.40 1.17
C PHE A 648 -10.30 -0.79 0.48
N PRO A 649 -11.07 -1.72 -0.13
CA PRO A 649 -10.50 -2.92 -0.72
C PRO A 649 -9.58 -2.62 -1.91
N ILE A 650 -8.30 -3.00 -1.81
CA ILE A 650 -7.28 -2.77 -2.84
C ILE A 650 -7.68 -3.36 -4.21
N TRP A 651 -8.40 -4.48 -4.20
CA TRP A 651 -8.86 -5.16 -5.40
C TRP A 651 -10.06 -4.48 -6.09
N ARG A 652 -10.56 -3.36 -5.54
CA ARG A 652 -11.50 -2.43 -6.18
C ARG A 652 -10.83 -1.13 -6.64
N GLY A 653 -9.54 -0.92 -6.35
CA GLY A 653 -8.75 0.19 -6.86
C GLY A 653 -8.98 1.55 -6.19
N GLY A 654 -9.77 1.63 -5.12
CA GLY A 654 -10.12 2.87 -4.45
C GLY A 654 -11.45 3.47 -4.94
N PRO A 655 -11.99 4.50 -4.25
CA PRO A 655 -13.32 5.04 -4.53
C PRO A 655 -13.45 5.71 -5.90
N MET A 656 -12.41 6.43 -6.35
CA MET A 656 -12.46 7.16 -7.63
C MET A 656 -12.28 6.21 -8.82
N PHE A 657 -11.37 5.26 -8.71
CA PHE A 657 -11.21 4.20 -9.71
C PHE A 657 -12.47 3.33 -9.81
N TYR A 658 -13.07 2.97 -8.69
CA TYR A 658 -14.33 2.23 -8.66
C TYR A 658 -15.46 2.98 -9.38
N ALA A 659 -15.55 4.30 -9.17
CA ALA A 659 -16.53 5.14 -9.89
C ALA A 659 -16.27 5.17 -11.41
N ASN A 660 -15.01 5.24 -11.84
CA ASN A 660 -14.63 5.15 -13.24
C ASN A 660 -15.03 3.80 -13.86
N GLN A 661 -14.86 2.70 -13.11
CA GLN A 661 -15.28 1.36 -13.57
C GLN A 661 -16.81 1.22 -13.69
N LEU A 662 -17.56 1.83 -12.76
CA LEU A 662 -19.02 1.88 -12.86
C LEU A 662 -19.51 2.71 -14.07
N GLY A 663 -18.71 3.69 -14.48
CA GLY A 663 -19.12 4.73 -15.41
C GLY A 663 -19.81 5.90 -14.70
N LEU A 664 -19.32 7.13 -14.93
CA LEU A 664 -19.77 8.30 -14.18
C LEU A 664 -21.23 8.67 -14.42
N SER A 665 -21.78 8.35 -15.59
CA SER A 665 -23.22 8.50 -15.87
C SER A 665 -24.07 7.60 -14.97
N GLU A 666 -23.63 6.36 -14.73
CA GLU A 666 -24.32 5.44 -13.80
C GLU A 666 -24.20 5.91 -12.35
N VAL A 667 -23.05 6.46 -11.96
CA VAL A 667 -22.87 7.11 -10.65
C VAL A 667 -23.91 8.20 -10.43
N ILE A 668 -24.10 9.10 -11.41
CA ILE A 668 -25.10 10.17 -11.35
C ILE A 668 -26.53 9.61 -11.28
N ASN A 669 -26.84 8.59 -12.08
CA ASN A 669 -28.15 7.96 -12.04
C ASN A 669 -28.49 7.42 -10.64
N LYS A 670 -27.56 6.72 -10.03
CA LYS A 670 -27.70 6.20 -8.65
C LYS A 670 -27.85 7.35 -7.63
N MET A 671 -27.05 8.40 -7.72
CA MET A 671 -27.15 9.57 -6.85
C MET A 671 -28.51 10.26 -7.00
N SER A 672 -29.02 10.41 -8.23
CA SER A 672 -30.32 11.01 -8.52
C SER A 672 -31.48 10.23 -7.90
N ALA A 673 -31.36 8.91 -7.77
CA ALA A 673 -32.36 8.11 -7.06
C ALA A 673 -32.45 8.47 -5.57
N PHE A 674 -31.35 8.90 -4.97
CA PHE A 674 -31.27 9.29 -3.56
C PHE A 674 -31.56 10.78 -3.33
N SER A 675 -31.64 11.62 -4.35
CA SER A 675 -31.92 13.06 -4.22
C SER A 675 -33.26 13.36 -3.51
N LYS A 676 -34.21 12.42 -3.58
CA LYS A 676 -35.49 12.52 -2.87
C LYS A 676 -35.35 12.43 -1.33
N LEU A 677 -34.25 11.85 -0.83
CA LEU A 677 -33.95 11.71 0.59
C LEU A 677 -33.26 12.98 1.12
N ASP A 678 -32.32 13.52 0.36
CA ASP A 678 -31.61 14.76 0.65
C ASP A 678 -31.06 15.36 -0.64
N GLU A 679 -31.79 16.31 -1.22
CA GLU A 679 -31.46 16.93 -2.50
C GLU A 679 -30.09 17.66 -2.45
N ASN A 680 -29.79 18.33 -1.36
CA ASN A 680 -28.57 19.10 -1.22
C ASN A 680 -27.33 18.19 -1.11
N PHE A 681 -27.43 17.12 -0.31
CA PHE A 681 -26.33 16.17 -0.14
C PHE A 681 -26.03 15.42 -1.44
N TRP A 682 -27.09 14.99 -2.16
CA TRP A 682 -26.94 14.17 -3.37
C TRP A 682 -26.78 14.97 -4.67
N LYS A 683 -26.68 16.31 -4.56
CA LYS A 683 -26.32 17.12 -5.72
C LYS A 683 -24.94 16.74 -6.24
N PRO A 684 -24.79 16.30 -7.50
CA PRO A 684 -23.50 15.96 -8.07
C PRO A 684 -22.53 17.14 -8.03
N ALA A 685 -21.26 16.86 -7.72
CA ALA A 685 -20.20 17.84 -7.88
C ALA A 685 -20.12 18.29 -9.35
N PRO A 686 -19.89 19.60 -9.63
CA PRO A 686 -19.80 20.09 -11.01
C PRO A 686 -18.82 19.32 -11.90
N LEU A 687 -17.66 18.97 -11.38
CA LEU A 687 -16.68 18.15 -12.11
C LEU A 687 -17.23 16.76 -12.45
N LEU A 688 -17.90 16.10 -11.50
CA LEU A 688 -18.52 14.79 -11.73
C LEU A 688 -19.57 14.87 -12.84
N GLN A 689 -20.47 15.89 -12.79
CA GLN A 689 -21.49 16.12 -13.82
C GLN A 689 -20.85 16.36 -15.18
N LYS A 690 -19.84 17.26 -15.25
CA LYS A 690 -19.14 17.58 -16.49
C LYS A 690 -18.47 16.34 -17.11
N LEU A 691 -17.80 15.53 -16.30
CA LEU A 691 -17.14 14.31 -16.78
C LEU A 691 -18.17 13.28 -17.27
N ALA A 692 -19.28 13.11 -16.56
CA ALA A 692 -20.34 12.18 -16.96
C ALA A 692 -20.98 12.59 -18.29
N ASP A 693 -21.29 13.89 -18.48
CA ASP A 693 -21.89 14.43 -19.70
C ASP A 693 -20.98 14.24 -20.93
N ASN A 694 -19.67 14.19 -20.73
CA ASN A 694 -18.68 14.01 -21.78
C ASN A 694 -18.13 12.56 -21.88
N SER A 695 -18.76 11.59 -21.22
CA SER A 695 -18.26 10.20 -21.15
C SER A 695 -16.79 10.11 -20.71
N GLY A 696 -16.37 11.04 -19.86
CA GLY A 696 -15.03 11.13 -19.31
C GLY A 696 -14.82 10.25 -18.06
N ALA A 697 -13.64 10.35 -17.49
CA ALA A 697 -13.24 9.64 -16.27
C ALA A 697 -12.45 10.59 -15.34
N PHE A 698 -12.43 10.30 -14.06
CA PHE A 698 -11.54 11.01 -13.13
C PHE A 698 -10.06 10.72 -13.44
N GLY A 699 -9.24 11.75 -13.35
CA GLY A 699 -7.79 11.70 -13.59
C GLY A 699 -7.04 12.76 -12.80
N GLU A 700 -6.31 13.64 -13.49
CA GLU A 700 -5.63 14.78 -12.89
C GLU A 700 -6.63 15.87 -12.46
N ALA A 701 -6.25 16.68 -11.47
CA ALA A 701 -7.04 17.85 -11.10
C ALA A 701 -7.14 18.84 -12.27
N PRO A 702 -8.30 19.53 -12.45
CA PRO A 702 -8.47 20.50 -13.51
C PRO A 702 -7.43 21.63 -13.44
N ALA A 703 -7.09 22.24 -14.58
CA ALA A 703 -6.20 23.41 -14.64
C ALA A 703 -6.76 24.60 -13.83
N LEU A 704 -5.88 25.49 -13.36
CA LEU A 704 -6.26 26.59 -12.47
C LEU A 704 -7.41 27.47 -13.02
N GLU A 705 -7.40 27.76 -14.32
CA GLU A 705 -8.45 28.56 -14.98
C GLU A 705 -9.80 27.85 -14.94
N GLU A 706 -9.80 26.54 -15.16
CA GLU A 706 -10.99 25.69 -15.11
C GLU A 706 -11.52 25.54 -13.67
N ARG A 707 -10.62 25.42 -12.68
CA ARG A 707 -10.97 25.40 -11.25
C ARG A 707 -11.68 26.68 -10.84
N ALA A 708 -11.19 27.84 -11.28
CA ALA A 708 -11.80 29.13 -10.99
C ALA A 708 -13.27 29.21 -11.50
N GLN A 709 -13.56 28.65 -12.68
CA GLN A 709 -14.90 28.57 -13.23
C GLN A 709 -15.82 27.63 -12.42
N LEU A 710 -15.31 26.46 -12.07
CA LEU A 710 -16.03 25.47 -11.25
C LEU A 710 -16.32 26.01 -9.84
N LEU A 711 -15.35 26.66 -9.20
CA LEU A 711 -15.50 27.27 -7.88
C LEU A 711 -16.45 28.48 -7.87
N SER A 712 -16.51 29.26 -8.95
CA SER A 712 -17.47 30.36 -9.08
C SER A 712 -18.92 29.85 -9.14
N PHE A 713 -19.13 28.73 -9.78
CA PHE A 713 -20.42 28.03 -9.82
C PHE A 713 -20.85 27.53 -8.44
N ASN A 714 -19.91 27.00 -7.65
CA ASN A 714 -20.17 26.55 -6.27
C ASN A 714 -20.52 27.71 -5.33
N LYS A 715 -19.80 28.84 -5.38
CA LYS A 715 -20.08 30.02 -4.55
C LYS A 715 -21.47 30.62 -4.85
N ALA A 716 -21.90 30.60 -6.08
CA ALA A 716 -23.23 31.09 -6.45
C ALA A 716 -24.38 30.20 -5.92
N ASN A 717 -24.08 28.91 -5.65
CA ASN A 717 -25.06 27.92 -5.17
C ASN A 717 -24.97 27.63 -3.66
N MET A 718 -23.91 28.10 -2.95
CA MET A 718 -23.76 27.98 -1.48
C MET A 718 -24.18 29.23 -0.70
N GLY A 719 -24.68 30.25 -1.36
CA GLY A 719 -25.21 31.47 -0.73
C GLY A 719 -26.52 31.22 0.01
N GLY A 720 -26.49 30.39 1.04
CA GLY A 720 -27.69 30.09 1.82
C GLY A 720 -27.57 28.88 2.74
N VAL A 721 -26.43 28.70 3.43
CA VAL A 721 -26.38 27.82 4.61
C VAL A 721 -25.52 28.51 5.68
#